data_552adf7abd770da67a095e94505a6a08
#
_entry.id   552adf7abd770da67a095e94505a6a08
#
_cell.length_a   1.000
_cell.length_b   1.000
_cell.length_c   1.000
_cell.angle_alpha   90.00
_cell.angle_beta   90.00
_cell.angle_gamma   90.00
#
_symmetry.space_group_name_H-M   'P 1'
#
loop_
_entity.id
_entity.type
_entity.pdbx_description
1 polymer ?
#
loop_
_entity_poly.entity_id
_entity_poly.type
_entity_poly.pdbx_seq_one_letter_code
_entity_poly.pdbx_strand_id
1 'polypeptide(L)'
;MSGAEKRQVRTIDGEVLLDVRRLSVAFAAQNALLAAVDGVDFRVAAGETLALLGESGCGKSAVALATLRLLPPAGRIPSGEVSFAGRSLLDLPESEMRGVRGGGMAIIFQEPATSLNPVLTVGRQLAEVLARHLGLTGQAGQARARELLEAVGIADAPRRLSEYPFQLSGGMKQRVMIAMALAGEPRLLIADEPTTALDVTIQAQILDLLRDIQRQRGMGVLLITHDLGVVARMASRVAVMYAGEIVEEAPRQVFFSSPRHPYTQRLFAALPDLARRGGRLATIPGQVPPLAAMPAGCRFAERCAHAWALCRAESPGWTAVGADHRVRCHLASSADLPNQEGAVAGEPGARRGGPDKLLDPAAPLLVVQDLCVHFPIRRGILQRTVGHVRAVDGVSLRLQRGRTLALVGESGCGKTTVGKAILQLVAPTRGTVQLAGHDLCGLSRGALRPFRRRLQMIFQDPFASLDPRASIGEIIGEGLHALAASAARARGEAAIVRVLQQVGLDPAVIHRYPHEFSGGQRQRIAIARALAVEPNLVICDEPTSALDVSVQAQVLNLLARLQAELGLAYLFITHNLAVVDHLAHEVAVMYLGRIVESGTVDDVLRSPQHPYTRALLSAVLSPRLGEEREVIRLEGELPSPAKPPAGCHFHPRCPQASAPCRERYPATLALSATHAVSCHLYDTN
;
A
#
# COMPACT_ATOMS: atom_id res chain seq x y z
N MET A 1 12.79 33.51 -36.59
CA MET A 1 13.21 34.25 -35.39
C MET A 1 12.45 33.62 -34.23
N SER A 2 13.14 32.83 -33.46
CA SER A 2 12.62 31.97 -32.41
C SER A 2 12.65 32.71 -31.07
N GLY A 3 11.51 32.78 -30.41
CA GLY A 3 11.42 33.20 -29.01
C GLY A 3 11.25 31.99 -28.11
N ALA A 4 12.35 31.42 -27.63
CA ALA A 4 12.32 30.44 -26.57
C ALA A 4 12.08 31.17 -25.24
N GLU A 5 10.85 31.12 -24.74
CA GLU A 5 10.51 31.55 -23.38
C GLU A 5 11.22 30.63 -22.37
N LYS A 6 12.25 31.17 -21.76
CA LYS A 6 12.84 30.62 -20.52
C LYS A 6 11.79 30.69 -19.42
N ARG A 7 11.17 29.55 -19.07
CA ARG A 7 10.41 29.43 -17.83
C ARG A 7 11.35 29.64 -16.66
N GLN A 8 11.31 30.84 -16.08
CA GLN A 8 11.89 31.13 -14.78
C GLN A 8 11.23 30.23 -13.74
N VAL A 9 12.05 29.47 -13.03
CA VAL A 9 11.66 28.80 -11.79
C VAL A 9 11.26 29.90 -10.81
N ARG A 10 9.96 30.08 -10.58
CA ARG A 10 9.45 30.98 -9.54
C ARG A 10 9.82 30.35 -8.20
N THR A 11 10.68 30.99 -7.45
CA THR A 11 10.78 30.85 -6.00
C THR A 11 9.39 31.09 -5.41
N ILE A 12 8.90 30.14 -4.62
CA ILE A 12 7.57 30.22 -3.98
C ILE A 12 7.72 31.17 -2.78
N ASP A 13 7.65 32.49 -3.02
CA ASP A 13 7.45 33.50 -1.99
C ASP A 13 5.96 33.53 -1.59
N GLY A 14 5.46 32.42 -1.04
CA GLY A 14 4.12 32.31 -0.48
C GLY A 14 4.12 32.63 1.02
N GLU A 15 2.97 33.14 1.52
CA GLU A 15 2.74 33.30 2.97
C GLU A 15 3.01 31.96 3.67
N VAL A 16 3.89 31.95 4.69
CA VAL A 16 4.14 30.75 5.51
C VAL A 16 2.91 30.48 6.38
N LEU A 17 2.23 29.35 6.12
CA LEU A 17 1.06 28.94 6.89
C LEU A 17 1.45 28.17 8.15
N LEU A 18 2.36 27.21 8.04
CA LEU A 18 2.85 26.40 9.16
C LEU A 18 4.36 26.60 9.29
N ASP A 19 4.81 26.95 10.48
CA ASP A 19 6.24 27.00 10.84
C ASP A 19 6.45 26.14 12.09
N VAL A 20 7.21 25.09 11.95
CA VAL A 20 7.57 24.15 13.02
C VAL A 20 9.07 24.27 13.27
N ARG A 21 9.46 24.53 14.52
CA ARG A 21 10.85 24.76 14.92
C ARG A 21 11.21 23.87 16.09
N ARG A 22 12.29 23.09 15.93
CA ARG A 22 12.88 22.21 16.94
C ARG A 22 11.84 21.36 17.68
N LEU A 23 10.81 20.90 16.96
CA LEU A 23 9.74 20.10 17.54
C LEU A 23 10.26 18.75 18.00
N SER A 24 10.07 18.47 19.28
CA SER A 24 10.35 17.14 19.85
C SER A 24 9.08 16.55 20.41
N VAL A 25 8.89 15.25 20.18
CA VAL A 25 7.75 14.47 20.68
C VAL A 25 8.27 13.22 21.39
N ALA A 26 7.80 12.99 22.61
CA ALA A 26 8.18 11.82 23.40
C ALA A 26 6.94 11.09 23.92
N PHE A 27 7.07 9.77 24.08
CA PHE A 27 6.04 8.91 24.65
C PHE A 27 6.51 8.31 25.98
N ALA A 28 5.62 8.32 26.96
CA ALA A 28 5.85 7.69 28.24
C ALA A 28 5.80 6.16 28.08
N ALA A 29 6.90 5.47 28.46
CA ALA A 29 7.00 4.02 28.45
C ALA A 29 7.60 3.57 29.79
N GLN A 30 6.86 2.79 30.56
CA GLN A 30 7.23 2.29 31.90
C GLN A 30 7.80 3.41 32.80
N ASN A 31 9.12 3.63 32.83
CA ASN A 31 9.77 4.63 33.69
C ASN A 31 10.60 5.65 32.88
N ALA A 32 10.44 5.75 31.56
CA ALA A 32 11.22 6.66 30.70
C ALA A 32 10.35 7.39 29.69
N LEU A 33 10.80 8.57 29.28
CA LEU A 33 10.28 9.29 28.11
C LEU A 33 11.13 8.92 26.90
N LEU A 34 10.52 8.27 25.93
CA LEU A 34 11.18 7.85 24.68
C LEU A 34 10.91 8.88 23.58
N ALA A 35 11.96 9.51 23.07
CA ALA A 35 11.87 10.50 22.01
C ALA A 35 11.55 9.83 20.66
N ALA A 36 10.35 10.06 20.15
CA ALA A 36 9.91 9.60 18.82
C ALA A 36 10.20 10.63 17.71
N VAL A 37 10.26 11.91 18.08
CA VAL A 37 10.63 13.03 17.20
C VAL A 37 11.62 13.89 17.97
N ASP A 38 12.69 14.33 17.31
CA ASP A 38 13.77 15.05 17.96
C ASP A 38 14.26 16.23 17.11
N GLY A 39 13.89 17.43 17.56
CA GLY A 39 14.36 18.68 16.98
C GLY A 39 14.02 18.88 15.50
N VAL A 40 12.80 18.57 15.07
CA VAL A 40 12.37 18.66 13.67
C VAL A 40 12.00 20.10 13.32
N ASP A 41 12.54 20.58 12.18
CA ASP A 41 12.29 21.91 11.61
C ASP A 41 11.75 21.81 10.19
N PHE A 42 10.57 22.37 9.92
CA PHE A 42 10.03 22.50 8.56
C PHE A 42 8.98 23.63 8.48
N ARG A 43 8.71 24.07 7.25
CA ARG A 43 7.69 25.10 6.95
C ARG A 43 6.81 24.63 5.79
N VAL A 44 5.56 25.07 5.80
CA VAL A 44 4.62 24.88 4.70
C VAL A 44 4.02 26.22 4.32
N ALA A 45 4.18 26.62 3.06
CA ALA A 45 3.60 27.85 2.54
C ALA A 45 2.20 27.62 1.95
N ALA A 46 1.47 28.71 1.72
CA ALA A 46 0.22 28.69 0.99
C ALA A 46 0.44 28.16 -0.45
N GLY A 47 -0.43 27.24 -0.91
CA GLY A 47 -0.32 26.61 -2.24
C GLY A 47 0.85 25.62 -2.40
N GLU A 48 1.66 25.41 -1.36
CA GLU A 48 2.76 24.44 -1.36
C GLU A 48 2.29 23.07 -0.91
N THR A 49 2.88 22.00 -1.49
CA THR A 49 2.85 20.67 -0.90
C THR A 49 4.24 20.29 -0.41
N LEU A 50 4.41 20.22 0.91
CA LEU A 50 5.59 19.63 1.53
C LEU A 50 5.31 18.14 1.78
N ALA A 51 6.09 17.25 1.17
CA ALA A 51 6.03 15.82 1.47
C ALA A 51 7.00 15.46 2.60
N LEU A 52 6.49 14.82 3.65
CA LEU A 52 7.29 14.20 4.72
C LEU A 52 7.38 12.70 4.44
N LEU A 53 8.54 12.26 3.95
CA LEU A 53 8.82 10.91 3.48
C LEU A 53 9.67 10.14 4.51
N GLY A 54 9.45 8.83 4.68
CA GLY A 54 10.29 7.97 5.52
C GLY A 54 9.65 6.62 5.82
N GLU A 55 10.43 5.70 6.40
CA GLU A 55 9.95 4.38 6.84
C GLU A 55 8.88 4.50 7.95
N SER A 56 8.07 3.45 8.11
CA SER A 56 7.09 3.35 9.20
C SER A 56 7.78 3.41 10.57
N GLY A 57 7.15 4.08 11.53
CA GLY A 57 7.73 4.25 12.86
C GLY A 57 8.81 5.33 12.97
N CYS A 58 9.19 6.05 11.89
CA CYS A 58 10.18 7.12 11.98
C CYS A 58 9.66 8.44 12.60
N GLY A 59 8.35 8.51 12.97
CA GLY A 59 7.78 9.66 13.69
C GLY A 59 6.86 10.58 12.87
N LYS A 60 6.59 10.33 11.58
CA LYS A 60 5.78 11.19 10.68
C LYS A 60 4.40 11.53 11.24
N SER A 61 3.62 10.51 11.62
CA SER A 61 2.28 10.72 12.20
C SER A 61 2.34 11.39 13.56
N ALA A 62 3.41 11.17 14.34
CA ALA A 62 3.62 11.89 15.60
C ALA A 62 3.83 13.39 15.38
N VAL A 63 4.56 13.79 14.32
CA VAL A 63 4.69 15.21 13.90
C VAL A 63 3.32 15.78 13.54
N ALA A 64 2.51 15.09 12.73
CA ALA A 64 1.16 15.53 12.36
C ALA A 64 0.25 15.75 13.57
N LEU A 65 0.20 14.75 14.46
CA LEU A 65 -0.63 14.80 15.68
C LEU A 65 -0.14 15.87 16.66
N ALA A 66 1.19 16.03 16.82
CA ALA A 66 1.76 17.08 17.67
C ALA A 66 1.40 18.48 17.17
N THR A 67 1.48 18.69 15.84
CA THR A 67 1.13 19.97 15.21
C THR A 67 -0.32 20.36 15.51
N LEU A 68 -1.23 19.41 15.59
CA LEU A 68 -2.65 19.60 15.93
C LEU A 68 -2.95 19.45 17.44
N ARG A 69 -1.94 19.14 18.27
CA ARG A 69 -2.13 18.82 19.70
C ARG A 69 -3.14 17.66 19.90
N LEU A 70 -3.04 16.63 19.06
CA LEU A 70 -3.88 15.42 19.09
C LEU A 70 -3.09 14.18 19.51
N LEU A 71 -1.92 14.35 20.16
CA LEU A 71 -1.16 13.23 20.69
C LEU A 71 -2.01 12.44 21.71
N PRO A 72 -1.88 11.10 21.74
CA PRO A 72 -2.52 10.27 22.76
C PRO A 72 -2.03 10.64 24.17
N PRO A 73 -2.72 10.22 25.25
CA PRO A 73 -2.39 10.62 26.63
C PRO A 73 -0.95 10.31 27.07
N ALA A 74 -0.31 9.29 26.48
CA ALA A 74 1.10 8.96 26.73
C ALA A 74 2.09 9.89 25.99
N GLY A 75 1.63 10.66 25.01
CA GLY A 75 2.46 11.58 24.21
C GLY A 75 2.65 12.93 24.88
N ARG A 76 3.86 13.49 24.76
CA ARG A 76 4.25 14.82 25.26
C ARG A 76 5.06 15.54 24.20
N ILE A 77 5.00 16.87 24.23
CA ILE A 77 5.85 17.78 23.45
C ILE A 77 6.82 18.43 24.47
N PRO A 78 8.03 17.86 24.68
CA PRO A 78 8.96 18.38 25.64
C PRO A 78 9.61 19.69 25.22
N SER A 79 9.74 19.96 23.91
CA SER A 79 10.34 21.19 23.39
C SER A 79 9.87 21.45 21.96
N GLY A 80 10.09 22.69 21.51
CA GLY A 80 9.80 23.14 20.15
C GLY A 80 8.68 24.17 20.09
N GLU A 81 8.50 24.72 18.90
CA GLU A 81 7.50 25.74 18.58
C GLU A 81 6.68 25.28 17.37
N VAL A 82 5.39 25.50 17.42
CA VAL A 82 4.48 25.27 16.29
C VAL A 82 3.64 26.52 16.10
N SER A 83 3.77 27.20 14.97
CA SER A 83 2.96 28.35 14.64
C SER A 83 2.16 28.13 13.36
N PHE A 84 0.91 28.62 13.36
CA PHE A 84 0.02 28.62 12.22
C PHE A 84 -0.41 30.05 11.89
N ALA A 85 -0.14 30.50 10.68
CA ALA A 85 -0.40 31.87 10.24
C ALA A 85 0.12 32.91 11.26
N GLY A 86 1.34 32.72 11.79
CA GLY A 86 2.00 33.58 12.75
C GLY A 86 1.54 33.46 14.21
N ARG A 87 0.57 32.58 14.53
CA ARG A 87 0.08 32.32 15.89
C ARG A 87 0.70 31.07 16.48
N SER A 88 1.27 31.15 17.70
CA SER A 88 1.72 29.96 18.45
C SER A 88 0.55 29.05 18.77
N LEU A 89 0.65 27.75 18.39
CA LEU A 89 -0.42 26.78 18.64
C LEU A 89 -0.27 26.09 20.00
N LEU A 90 0.96 25.96 20.51
CA LEU A 90 1.20 25.19 21.73
C LEU A 90 0.67 25.89 22.97
N ASP A 91 0.62 27.24 22.94
CA ASP A 91 0.17 28.09 24.05
C ASP A 91 -1.31 28.43 23.99
N LEU A 92 -2.01 28.07 22.90
CA LEU A 92 -3.43 28.41 22.76
C LEU A 92 -4.29 27.66 23.79
N PRO A 93 -5.30 28.31 24.39
CA PRO A 93 -6.31 27.62 25.16
C PRO A 93 -7.10 26.67 24.26
N GLU A 94 -7.62 25.58 24.83
CA GLU A 94 -8.28 24.52 24.05
C GLU A 94 -9.53 25.05 23.29
N SER A 95 -10.23 26.06 23.85
CA SER A 95 -11.35 26.72 23.18
C SER A 95 -10.99 27.34 21.83
N GLU A 96 -9.79 27.97 21.74
CA GLU A 96 -9.28 28.58 20.51
C GLU A 96 -8.69 27.50 19.58
N MET A 97 -7.98 26.52 20.14
CA MET A 97 -7.43 25.41 19.37
C MET A 97 -8.52 24.60 18.62
N ARG A 98 -9.72 24.48 19.20
CA ARG A 98 -10.91 23.89 18.53
C ARG A 98 -11.35 24.69 17.30
N GLY A 99 -11.11 26.00 17.27
CA GLY A 99 -11.37 26.83 16.09
C GLY A 99 -10.32 26.60 14.98
N VAL A 100 -9.06 26.34 15.38
CA VAL A 100 -7.98 26.02 14.45
C VAL A 100 -8.19 24.63 13.84
N ARG A 101 -8.52 23.61 14.66
CA ARG A 101 -8.80 22.25 14.18
C ARG A 101 -10.11 22.24 13.40
N GLY A 102 -10.04 21.95 12.11
CA GLY A 102 -11.14 21.88 11.17
C GLY A 102 -11.38 23.19 10.39
N GLY A 103 -11.26 24.37 11.01
CA GLY A 103 -11.45 25.66 10.33
C GLY A 103 -10.16 26.22 9.72
N GLY A 104 -9.04 26.19 10.46
CA GLY A 104 -7.74 26.66 9.96
C GLY A 104 -6.90 25.55 9.35
N MET A 105 -6.80 24.45 10.08
CA MET A 105 -6.02 23.27 9.74
C MET A 105 -6.91 22.04 9.85
N ALA A 106 -6.86 21.15 8.86
CA ALA A 106 -7.56 19.86 8.89
C ALA A 106 -6.60 18.69 8.69
N ILE A 107 -7.00 17.50 9.11
CA ILE A 107 -6.24 16.28 8.93
C ILE A 107 -7.08 15.19 8.25
N ILE A 108 -6.45 14.50 7.30
CA ILE A 108 -6.90 13.23 6.75
C ILE A 108 -6.07 12.16 7.45
N PHE A 109 -6.73 11.29 8.22
CA PHE A 109 -6.06 10.21 8.95
C PHE A 109 -5.75 9.02 8.05
N GLN A 110 -4.79 8.21 8.46
CA GLN A 110 -4.32 7.04 7.74
C GLN A 110 -5.41 5.98 7.51
N GLU A 111 -6.30 5.75 8.50
CA GLU A 111 -7.35 4.73 8.42
C GLU A 111 -8.75 5.34 8.38
N PRO A 112 -9.43 5.34 7.23
CA PRO A 112 -10.78 5.90 7.13
C PRO A 112 -11.82 5.11 7.93
N ALA A 113 -11.59 3.80 8.17
CA ALA A 113 -12.53 2.96 8.90
C ALA A 113 -12.62 3.31 10.39
N THR A 114 -11.51 3.72 11.00
CA THR A 114 -11.42 4.14 12.41
C THR A 114 -11.73 5.62 12.60
N SER A 115 -11.56 6.43 11.55
CA SER A 115 -11.79 7.89 11.57
C SER A 115 -13.27 8.27 11.46
N LEU A 116 -14.10 7.41 10.87
CA LEU A 116 -15.54 7.63 10.74
C LEU A 116 -16.28 6.93 11.89
N ASN A 117 -17.19 7.65 12.54
CA ASN A 117 -18.02 7.08 13.59
C ASN A 117 -19.04 6.08 12.99
N PRO A 118 -18.95 4.77 13.30
CA PRO A 118 -19.77 3.74 12.64
C PRO A 118 -21.26 3.81 12.99
N VAL A 119 -21.64 4.48 14.06
CA VAL A 119 -23.04 4.59 14.51
C VAL A 119 -23.72 5.91 14.11
N LEU A 120 -23.01 6.77 13.38
CA LEU A 120 -23.54 8.01 12.81
C LEU A 120 -23.58 7.91 11.28
N THR A 121 -24.61 8.47 10.66
CA THR A 121 -24.69 8.59 9.20
C THR A 121 -23.63 9.57 8.70
N VAL A 122 -23.23 9.43 7.42
CA VAL A 122 -22.30 10.34 6.75
C VAL A 122 -22.78 11.78 6.84
N GLY A 123 -24.06 12.02 6.58
CA GLY A 123 -24.65 13.36 6.61
C GLY A 123 -24.59 14.00 8.00
N ARG A 124 -24.78 13.21 9.07
CA ARG A 124 -24.66 13.74 10.44
C ARG A 124 -23.25 14.15 10.79
N GLN A 125 -22.26 13.38 10.39
CA GLN A 125 -20.84 13.69 10.63
C GLN A 125 -20.40 14.94 9.85
N LEU A 126 -20.82 15.09 8.60
CA LEU A 126 -20.58 16.32 7.82
C LEU A 126 -21.29 17.53 8.42
N ALA A 127 -22.55 17.38 8.84
CA ALA A 127 -23.33 18.46 9.42
C ALA A 127 -22.73 19.00 10.73
N GLU A 128 -22.09 18.16 11.53
CA GLU A 128 -21.39 18.55 12.76
C GLU A 128 -20.23 19.51 12.43
N VAL A 129 -19.40 19.20 11.44
CA VAL A 129 -18.28 20.04 11.01
C VAL A 129 -18.79 21.36 10.42
N LEU A 130 -19.80 21.31 9.55
CA LEU A 130 -20.40 22.50 8.92
C LEU A 130 -21.03 23.45 9.94
N ALA A 131 -21.79 22.91 10.90
CA ALA A 131 -22.38 23.70 11.97
C ALA A 131 -21.31 24.35 12.86
N ARG A 132 -20.25 23.61 13.20
CA ARG A 132 -19.19 24.07 14.09
C ARG A 132 -18.34 25.17 13.50
N HIS A 133 -17.92 25.05 12.23
CA HIS A 133 -16.91 25.92 11.62
C HIS A 133 -17.51 27.00 10.70
N LEU A 134 -18.64 26.71 10.05
CA LEU A 134 -19.30 27.64 9.12
C LEU A 134 -20.67 28.13 9.61
N GLY A 135 -21.16 27.66 10.75
CA GLY A 135 -22.49 28.00 11.24
C GLY A 135 -23.65 27.49 10.39
N LEU A 136 -23.37 26.58 9.44
CA LEU A 136 -24.39 26.06 8.50
C LEU A 136 -25.17 24.91 9.14
N THR A 137 -26.47 25.13 9.34
CA THR A 137 -27.40 24.14 9.92
C THR A 137 -28.63 23.94 9.02
N GLY A 138 -29.46 22.93 9.34
CA GLY A 138 -30.72 22.65 8.63
C GLY A 138 -30.51 22.40 7.14
N GLN A 139 -31.35 23.02 6.29
CA GLN A 139 -31.30 22.83 4.83
C GLN A 139 -29.99 23.34 4.19
N ALA A 140 -29.45 24.48 4.68
CA ALA A 140 -28.17 25.02 4.16
C ALA A 140 -27.02 24.05 4.45
N GLY A 141 -26.95 23.47 5.65
CA GLY A 141 -25.96 22.45 5.99
C GLY A 141 -26.11 21.18 5.15
N GLN A 142 -27.34 20.71 4.89
CA GLN A 142 -27.57 19.55 4.03
C GLN A 142 -27.19 19.81 2.58
N ALA A 143 -27.52 21.00 2.02
CA ALA A 143 -27.12 21.38 0.68
C ALA A 143 -25.59 21.40 0.55
N ARG A 144 -24.89 22.00 1.52
CA ARG A 144 -23.42 22.06 1.51
C ARG A 144 -22.79 20.68 1.68
N ALA A 145 -23.36 19.81 2.53
CA ALA A 145 -22.88 18.44 2.68
C ALA A 145 -23.01 17.64 1.36
N ARG A 146 -24.09 17.84 0.61
CA ARG A 146 -24.27 17.24 -0.74
C ARG A 146 -23.21 17.74 -1.71
N GLU A 147 -23.01 19.06 -1.80
CA GLU A 147 -21.96 19.65 -2.66
C GLU A 147 -20.57 19.11 -2.36
N LEU A 148 -20.23 18.93 -1.07
CA LEU A 148 -18.97 18.36 -0.65
C LEU A 148 -18.80 16.92 -1.11
N LEU A 149 -19.84 16.08 -0.99
CA LEU A 149 -19.79 14.70 -1.49
C LEU A 149 -19.68 14.64 -3.02
N GLU A 150 -20.38 15.52 -3.72
CA GLU A 150 -20.28 15.65 -5.18
C GLU A 150 -18.87 16.13 -5.59
N ALA A 151 -18.30 17.11 -4.89
CA ALA A 151 -16.95 17.64 -5.13
C ALA A 151 -15.86 16.59 -4.96
N VAL A 152 -16.02 15.64 -4.03
CA VAL A 152 -15.09 14.51 -3.87
C VAL A 152 -15.44 13.32 -4.77
N GLY A 153 -16.39 13.49 -5.72
CA GLY A 153 -16.74 12.48 -6.72
C GLY A 153 -17.56 11.30 -6.17
N ILE A 154 -18.36 11.52 -5.12
CA ILE A 154 -19.32 10.51 -4.64
C ILE A 154 -20.64 10.67 -5.40
N ALA A 155 -21.01 9.64 -6.16
CA ALA A 155 -22.29 9.59 -6.87
C ALA A 155 -23.46 9.38 -5.91
N ASP A 156 -24.67 9.87 -6.31
CA ASP A 156 -25.91 9.75 -5.52
C ASP A 156 -25.74 10.30 -4.09
N ALA A 157 -25.14 11.49 -3.97
CA ALA A 157 -24.84 12.12 -2.69
C ALA A 157 -26.04 12.19 -1.73
N PRO A 158 -27.30 12.47 -2.18
CA PRO A 158 -28.46 12.48 -1.29
C PRO A 158 -28.70 11.15 -0.57
N ARG A 159 -28.55 10.03 -1.27
CA ARG A 159 -28.68 8.70 -0.68
C ARG A 159 -27.50 8.43 0.25
N ARG A 160 -26.28 8.75 -0.16
CA ARG A 160 -25.06 8.48 0.62
C ARG A 160 -25.04 9.24 1.95
N LEU A 161 -25.62 10.43 2.02
CA LEU A 161 -25.75 11.19 3.27
C LEU A 161 -26.55 10.42 4.34
N SER A 162 -27.49 9.55 3.95
CA SER A 162 -28.29 8.74 4.86
C SER A 162 -27.66 7.39 5.24
N GLU A 163 -26.57 7.00 4.57
CA GLU A 163 -25.87 5.74 4.81
C GLU A 163 -24.88 5.84 5.98
N TYR A 164 -24.59 4.68 6.58
CA TYR A 164 -23.57 4.54 7.62
C TYR A 164 -22.22 4.14 7.01
N PRO A 165 -21.08 4.43 7.68
CA PRO A 165 -19.75 4.09 7.15
C PRO A 165 -19.57 2.62 6.76
N PHE A 166 -20.16 1.68 7.48
CA PHE A 166 -20.05 0.24 7.16
C PHE A 166 -20.74 -0.16 5.85
N GLN A 167 -21.62 0.69 5.30
CA GLN A 167 -22.31 0.47 4.02
C GLN A 167 -21.49 0.97 2.82
N LEU A 168 -20.38 1.67 3.06
CA LEU A 168 -19.52 2.28 2.05
C LEU A 168 -18.31 1.40 1.74
N SER A 169 -17.83 1.45 0.49
CA SER A 169 -16.54 0.87 0.11
C SER A 169 -15.36 1.61 0.75
N GLY A 170 -14.16 1.00 0.76
CA GLY A 170 -12.95 1.64 1.29
C GLY A 170 -12.67 3.00 0.64
N GLY A 171 -12.70 3.06 -0.69
CA GLY A 171 -12.49 4.31 -1.43
C GLY A 171 -13.58 5.36 -1.16
N MET A 172 -14.84 4.96 -0.96
CA MET A 172 -15.90 5.89 -0.56
C MET A 172 -15.68 6.44 0.84
N LYS A 173 -15.30 5.61 1.81
CA LYS A 173 -14.95 6.06 3.17
C LYS A 173 -13.84 7.10 3.13
N GLN A 174 -12.81 6.88 2.30
CA GLN A 174 -11.72 7.83 2.10
C GLN A 174 -12.21 9.17 1.54
N ARG A 175 -13.06 9.13 0.50
CA ARG A 175 -13.66 10.34 -0.08
C ARG A 175 -14.54 11.09 0.93
N VAL A 176 -15.32 10.38 1.75
CA VAL A 176 -16.11 10.99 2.85
C VAL A 176 -15.19 11.65 3.87
N MET A 177 -14.09 11.00 4.27
CA MET A 177 -13.12 11.58 5.20
C MET A 177 -12.46 12.84 4.61
N ILE A 178 -12.13 12.84 3.31
CA ILE A 178 -11.63 14.03 2.60
C ILE A 178 -12.70 15.13 2.61
N ALA A 179 -13.97 14.81 2.31
CA ALA A 179 -15.07 15.77 2.36
C ALA A 179 -15.23 16.39 3.75
N MET A 180 -15.12 15.59 4.81
CA MET A 180 -15.16 16.07 6.20
C MET A 180 -13.97 16.99 6.52
N ALA A 181 -12.75 16.63 6.11
CA ALA A 181 -11.58 17.46 6.31
C ALA A 181 -11.69 18.83 5.60
N LEU A 182 -12.34 18.84 4.43
CA LEU A 182 -12.55 20.05 3.62
C LEU A 182 -13.78 20.87 4.01
N ALA A 183 -14.68 20.32 4.84
CA ALA A 183 -15.96 20.93 5.19
C ALA A 183 -15.82 22.24 5.98
N GLY A 184 -14.75 22.39 6.76
CA GLY A 184 -14.42 23.61 7.49
C GLY A 184 -13.65 24.66 6.67
N GLU A 185 -13.40 24.42 5.39
CA GLU A 185 -12.63 25.29 4.48
C GLU A 185 -11.22 25.63 5.00
N PRO A 186 -10.40 24.61 5.37
CA PRO A 186 -9.10 24.85 5.97
C PRO A 186 -8.12 25.49 4.99
N ARG A 187 -7.18 26.30 5.53
CA ARG A 187 -6.05 26.87 4.78
C ARG A 187 -4.88 25.88 4.66
N LEU A 188 -4.77 24.92 5.60
CA LEU A 188 -3.74 23.88 5.61
C LEU A 188 -4.39 22.50 5.77
N LEU A 189 -4.00 21.57 4.93
CA LEU A 189 -4.38 20.17 5.02
C LEU A 189 -3.17 19.32 5.40
N ILE A 190 -3.28 18.56 6.47
CA ILE A 190 -2.35 17.49 6.81
C ILE A 190 -2.94 16.20 6.27
N ALA A 191 -2.24 15.55 5.35
CA ALA A 191 -2.68 14.28 4.75
C ALA A 191 -1.74 13.16 5.18
N ASP A 192 -2.15 12.40 6.21
CA ASP A 192 -1.36 11.30 6.75
C ASP A 192 -1.71 10.00 6.01
N GLU A 193 -0.83 9.64 5.08
CA GLU A 193 -0.98 8.47 4.19
C GLU A 193 -2.36 8.38 3.51
N PRO A 194 -2.80 9.41 2.79
CA PRO A 194 -4.19 9.54 2.34
C PRO A 194 -4.62 8.49 1.31
N THR A 195 -3.71 7.68 0.82
CA THR A 195 -3.97 6.67 -0.23
C THR A 195 -3.55 5.26 0.18
N THR A 196 -3.13 5.04 1.41
CA THR A 196 -2.76 3.71 1.92
C THR A 196 -3.96 2.76 1.88
N ALA A 197 -3.74 1.52 1.46
CA ALA A 197 -4.75 0.48 1.28
C ALA A 197 -5.83 0.78 0.21
N LEU A 198 -5.56 1.71 -0.72
CA LEU A 198 -6.40 1.96 -1.89
C LEU A 198 -5.79 1.31 -3.14
N ASP A 199 -6.66 0.92 -4.08
CA ASP A 199 -6.22 0.48 -5.40
C ASP A 199 -5.55 1.60 -6.18
N VAL A 200 -4.65 1.26 -7.09
CA VAL A 200 -3.90 2.23 -7.90
C VAL A 200 -4.81 3.21 -8.67
N THR A 201 -5.97 2.76 -9.13
CA THR A 201 -6.95 3.62 -9.83
C THR A 201 -7.61 4.63 -8.89
N ILE A 202 -8.05 4.20 -7.72
CA ILE A 202 -8.62 5.07 -6.68
C ILE A 202 -7.55 6.00 -6.11
N GLN A 203 -6.34 5.49 -5.86
CA GLN A 203 -5.19 6.29 -5.41
C GLN A 203 -4.92 7.45 -6.37
N ALA A 204 -4.81 7.19 -7.69
CA ALA A 204 -4.60 8.22 -8.69
C ALA A 204 -5.72 9.29 -8.68
N GLN A 205 -6.98 8.86 -8.59
CA GLN A 205 -8.14 9.77 -8.53
C GLN A 205 -8.15 10.65 -7.27
N ILE A 206 -7.79 10.08 -6.11
CA ILE A 206 -7.71 10.84 -4.84
C ILE A 206 -6.58 11.88 -4.89
N LEU A 207 -5.42 11.52 -5.44
CA LEU A 207 -4.31 12.46 -5.57
C LEU A 207 -4.64 13.61 -6.53
N ASP A 208 -5.31 13.31 -7.66
CA ASP A 208 -5.77 14.35 -8.59
C ASP A 208 -6.79 15.27 -7.92
N LEU A 209 -7.76 14.70 -7.20
CA LEU A 209 -8.75 15.47 -6.45
C LEU A 209 -8.08 16.42 -5.44
N LEU A 210 -7.14 15.92 -4.64
CA LEU A 210 -6.43 16.74 -3.65
C LEU A 210 -5.63 17.85 -4.33
N ARG A 211 -4.97 17.57 -5.46
CA ARG A 211 -4.22 18.55 -6.24
C ARG A 211 -5.12 19.63 -6.85
N ASP A 212 -6.27 19.24 -7.39
CA ASP A 212 -7.22 20.16 -7.99
C ASP A 212 -7.80 21.10 -6.91
N ILE A 213 -8.20 20.56 -5.75
CA ILE A 213 -8.69 21.36 -4.62
C ILE A 213 -7.60 22.29 -4.07
N GLN A 214 -6.36 21.81 -3.92
CA GLN A 214 -5.22 22.61 -3.50
C GLN A 214 -5.02 23.82 -4.42
N ARG A 215 -5.02 23.59 -5.73
CA ARG A 215 -4.85 24.68 -6.74
C ARG A 215 -5.99 25.68 -6.71
N GLN A 216 -7.23 25.20 -6.60
CA GLN A 216 -8.41 26.07 -6.59
C GLN A 216 -8.47 26.98 -5.34
N ARG A 217 -8.03 26.46 -4.18
CA ARG A 217 -8.14 27.16 -2.89
C ARG A 217 -6.84 27.81 -2.42
N GLY A 218 -5.73 27.60 -3.10
CA GLY A 218 -4.41 28.04 -2.63
C GLY A 218 -3.99 27.41 -1.30
N MET A 219 -4.51 26.23 -0.98
CA MET A 219 -4.32 25.55 0.30
C MET A 219 -2.90 24.98 0.41
N GLY A 220 -2.24 25.16 1.58
CA GLY A 220 -1.01 24.44 1.91
C GLY A 220 -1.31 22.97 2.21
N VAL A 221 -0.40 22.06 1.85
CA VAL A 221 -0.53 20.63 2.15
C VAL A 221 0.74 20.08 2.79
N LEU A 222 0.61 19.49 3.98
CA LEU A 222 1.62 18.61 4.56
C LEU A 222 1.24 17.17 4.22
N LEU A 223 1.94 16.59 3.25
CA LEU A 223 1.69 15.23 2.77
C LEU A 223 2.64 14.25 3.45
N ILE A 224 2.13 13.35 4.25
CA ILE A 224 2.90 12.28 4.89
C ILE A 224 2.69 11.01 4.06
N THR A 225 3.78 10.39 3.62
CA THR A 225 3.74 9.16 2.83
C THR A 225 5.07 8.42 2.90
N HIS A 226 5.04 7.15 2.57
CA HIS A 226 6.21 6.31 2.30
C HIS A 226 6.35 5.98 0.80
N ASP A 227 5.41 6.42 -0.05
CA ASP A 227 5.35 6.12 -1.48
C ASP A 227 6.00 7.25 -2.31
N LEU A 228 7.14 6.95 -2.94
CA LEU A 228 7.87 7.88 -3.81
C LEU A 228 7.09 8.27 -5.07
N GLY A 229 6.19 7.43 -5.56
CA GLY A 229 5.32 7.77 -6.69
C GLY A 229 4.30 8.84 -6.32
N VAL A 230 3.77 8.78 -5.10
CA VAL A 230 2.88 9.83 -4.54
C VAL A 230 3.65 11.15 -4.37
N VAL A 231 4.89 11.09 -3.85
CA VAL A 231 5.77 12.25 -3.72
C VAL A 231 6.06 12.88 -5.08
N ALA A 232 6.41 12.08 -6.08
CA ALA A 232 6.71 12.55 -7.45
C ALA A 232 5.52 13.31 -8.07
N ARG A 233 4.28 12.87 -7.78
CA ARG A 233 3.04 13.45 -8.34
C ARG A 233 2.59 14.71 -7.62
N MET A 234 2.74 14.78 -6.29
CA MET A 234 2.10 15.80 -5.44
C MET A 234 3.05 16.85 -4.88
N ALA A 235 4.29 16.47 -4.52
CA ALA A 235 5.16 17.33 -3.76
C ALA A 235 5.71 18.52 -4.56
N SER A 236 5.85 19.66 -3.91
CA SER A 236 6.67 20.78 -4.37
C SER A 236 8.07 20.66 -3.78
N ARG A 237 8.17 20.27 -2.51
CA ARG A 237 9.39 20.06 -1.73
C ARG A 237 9.25 18.79 -0.91
N VAL A 238 10.37 18.14 -0.62
CA VAL A 238 10.43 16.85 0.09
C VAL A 238 11.34 16.98 1.29
N ALA A 239 10.87 16.52 2.44
CA ALA A 239 11.65 16.33 3.66
C ALA A 239 11.69 14.85 3.99
N VAL A 240 12.87 14.26 4.08
CA VAL A 240 13.06 12.83 4.40
C VAL A 240 13.29 12.69 5.89
N MET A 241 12.46 11.88 6.53
CA MET A 241 12.52 11.62 7.97
C MET A 241 13.07 10.22 8.26
N TYR A 242 14.03 10.12 9.16
CA TYR A 242 14.59 8.86 9.63
C TYR A 242 14.76 8.89 11.15
N ALA A 243 14.25 7.89 11.84
CA ALA A 243 14.39 7.68 13.28
C ALA A 243 14.16 8.97 14.13
N GLY A 244 13.13 9.74 13.82
CA GLY A 244 12.75 10.95 14.55
C GLY A 244 13.39 12.25 14.09
N GLU A 245 14.27 12.24 13.08
CA GLU A 245 14.94 13.45 12.54
C GLU A 245 14.67 13.63 11.05
N ILE A 246 14.66 14.87 10.56
CA ILE A 246 14.74 15.16 9.12
C ILE A 246 16.21 15.10 8.71
N VAL A 247 16.54 14.22 7.78
CA VAL A 247 17.91 13.93 7.33
C VAL A 247 18.26 14.57 5.99
N GLU A 248 17.26 14.85 5.16
CA GLU A 248 17.44 15.53 3.85
C GLU A 248 16.19 16.34 3.52
N GLU A 249 16.36 17.53 2.95
CA GLU A 249 15.29 18.38 2.47
C GLU A 249 15.72 19.04 1.15
N ALA A 250 14.85 18.93 0.13
CA ALA A 250 15.13 19.46 -1.20
C ALA A 250 13.85 19.79 -1.98
N PRO A 251 13.90 20.67 -2.99
CA PRO A 251 12.88 20.78 -4.02
C PRO A 251 12.67 19.45 -4.73
N ARG A 252 11.43 19.10 -5.09
CA ARG A 252 11.10 17.81 -5.72
C ARG A 252 12.04 17.42 -6.86
N GLN A 253 12.34 18.34 -7.78
CA GLN A 253 13.20 18.05 -8.93
C GLN A 253 14.59 17.63 -8.51
N VAL A 254 15.20 18.36 -7.58
CA VAL A 254 16.53 18.08 -7.04
C VAL A 254 16.55 16.77 -6.26
N PHE A 255 15.52 16.55 -5.44
CA PHE A 255 15.36 15.31 -4.66
C PHE A 255 15.38 14.06 -5.53
N PHE A 256 14.66 14.05 -6.66
CA PHE A 256 14.61 12.90 -7.56
C PHE A 256 15.84 12.76 -8.45
N SER A 257 16.49 13.86 -8.83
CA SER A 257 17.65 13.82 -9.71
C SER A 257 18.97 13.62 -8.97
N SER A 258 19.10 14.09 -7.75
CA SER A 258 20.37 14.10 -7.01
C SER A 258 20.18 13.96 -5.50
N PRO A 259 19.64 12.82 -5.01
CA PRO A 259 19.54 12.54 -3.59
C PRO A 259 20.93 12.46 -2.95
N ARG A 260 21.13 13.11 -1.79
CA ARG A 260 22.45 13.24 -1.16
C ARG A 260 22.64 12.37 0.06
N HIS A 261 21.58 12.15 0.86
CA HIS A 261 21.70 11.30 2.03
C HIS A 261 21.74 9.81 1.64
N PRO A 262 22.67 8.98 2.17
CA PRO A 262 22.76 7.56 1.85
C PRO A 262 21.47 6.78 2.09
N TYR A 263 20.68 7.16 3.10
CA TYR A 263 19.36 6.59 3.34
C TYR A 263 18.40 6.86 2.18
N THR A 264 18.34 8.11 1.71
CA THR A 264 17.50 8.48 0.56
C THR A 264 17.88 7.71 -0.70
N GLN A 265 19.19 7.62 -0.99
CA GLN A 265 19.70 6.83 -2.11
C GLN A 265 19.28 5.35 -2.04
N ARG A 266 19.33 4.77 -0.84
CA ARG A 266 18.90 3.39 -0.61
C ARG A 266 17.37 3.22 -0.74
N LEU A 267 16.57 4.21 -0.35
CA LEU A 267 15.11 4.18 -0.59
C LEU A 267 14.79 4.11 -2.08
N PHE A 268 15.48 4.91 -2.91
CA PHE A 268 15.33 4.85 -4.38
C PHE A 268 15.76 3.50 -4.96
N ALA A 269 16.87 2.96 -4.48
CA ALA A 269 17.38 1.67 -4.96
C ALA A 269 16.51 0.47 -4.57
N ALA A 270 15.71 0.60 -3.50
CA ALA A 270 14.80 -0.46 -3.02
C ALA A 270 13.48 -0.54 -3.80
N LEU A 271 13.18 0.44 -4.65
CA LEU A 271 11.95 0.44 -5.44
C LEU A 271 11.99 -0.66 -6.52
N PRO A 272 10.92 -1.46 -6.66
CA PRO A 272 10.71 -2.26 -7.85
C PRO A 272 10.53 -1.33 -9.06
N ASP A 273 11.38 -1.47 -10.06
CA ASP A 273 11.36 -0.64 -11.27
C ASP A 273 10.91 -1.48 -12.47
N LEU A 274 9.84 -1.06 -13.14
CA LEU A 274 9.33 -1.67 -14.38
C LEU A 274 10.39 -1.72 -15.50
N ALA A 275 11.45 -0.88 -15.44
CA ALA A 275 12.55 -0.88 -16.41
C ALA A 275 13.66 -1.87 -16.05
N ARG A 276 13.71 -2.44 -14.84
CA ARG A 276 14.76 -3.34 -14.35
C ARG A 276 14.18 -4.67 -13.90
N ARG A 277 13.78 -5.53 -14.83
CA ARG A 277 13.25 -6.86 -14.55
C ARG A 277 14.35 -7.82 -14.04
N GLY A 278 14.03 -8.61 -13.00
CA GLY A 278 14.73 -9.87 -12.69
C GLY A 278 16.02 -9.76 -11.87
N GLY A 279 16.38 -8.59 -11.34
CA GLY A 279 17.50 -8.43 -10.40
C GLY A 279 17.04 -8.57 -8.94
N ARG A 280 17.98 -8.81 -8.02
CA ARG A 280 17.70 -8.68 -6.58
C ARG A 280 17.44 -7.21 -6.27
N LEU A 281 16.31 -6.91 -5.60
CA LEU A 281 16.04 -5.55 -5.15
C LEU A 281 17.08 -5.13 -4.11
N ALA A 282 17.56 -3.91 -4.21
CA ALA A 282 18.43 -3.36 -3.17
C ALA A 282 17.63 -3.26 -1.86
N THR A 283 18.26 -3.65 -0.77
CA THR A 283 17.63 -3.60 0.55
C THR A 283 18.43 -2.71 1.49
N ILE A 284 17.75 -2.05 2.41
CA ILE A 284 18.41 -1.37 3.51
C ILE A 284 18.62 -2.41 4.61
N PRO A 285 19.87 -2.73 5.00
CA PRO A 285 20.13 -3.73 6.02
C PRO A 285 19.63 -3.28 7.40
N GLY A 286 19.36 -4.23 8.29
CA GLY A 286 18.93 -3.95 9.66
C GLY A 286 17.54 -3.33 9.77
N GLN A 287 17.26 -2.70 10.90
CA GLN A 287 15.98 -2.06 11.23
C GLN A 287 16.23 -0.64 11.74
N VAL A 288 15.17 0.19 11.75
CA VAL A 288 15.19 1.49 12.41
C VAL A 288 15.52 1.26 13.90
N PRO A 289 16.45 2.01 14.50
CA PRO A 289 16.77 1.87 15.90
C PRO A 289 15.52 1.99 16.79
N PRO A 290 15.34 1.12 17.80
CA PRO A 290 14.24 1.25 18.73
C PRO A 290 14.38 2.54 19.56
N LEU A 291 13.27 3.15 19.93
CA LEU A 291 13.24 4.44 20.65
C LEU A 291 14.06 4.39 21.96
N ALA A 292 14.14 3.22 22.60
CA ALA A 292 14.91 3.03 23.84
C ALA A 292 16.43 2.89 23.63
N ALA A 293 16.89 2.74 22.38
CA ALA A 293 18.31 2.51 22.05
C ALA A 293 18.74 3.38 20.86
N MET A 294 18.38 4.68 20.90
CA MET A 294 18.81 5.62 19.85
C MET A 294 20.32 5.87 19.95
N PRO A 295 21.06 5.80 18.82
CA PRO A 295 22.48 6.13 18.79
C PRO A 295 22.73 7.60 19.16
N ALA A 296 23.87 7.87 19.83
CA ALA A 296 24.29 9.24 20.15
C ALA A 296 24.78 10.00 18.91
N GLY A 297 25.33 9.30 17.92
CA GLY A 297 25.79 9.84 16.65
C GLY A 297 24.70 9.85 15.57
N CYS A 298 25.12 9.70 14.31
CA CYS A 298 24.20 9.57 13.17
C CYS A 298 23.29 8.36 13.36
N ARG A 299 21.99 8.55 13.40
CA ARG A 299 20.99 7.49 13.64
C ARG A 299 20.97 6.42 12.53
N PHE A 300 21.46 6.76 11.34
CA PHE A 300 21.57 5.83 10.22
C PHE A 300 22.91 5.09 10.17
N ALA A 301 23.88 5.39 11.04
CA ALA A 301 25.26 4.87 10.99
C ALA A 301 25.35 3.33 10.91
N GLU A 302 24.53 2.59 11.65
CA GLU A 302 24.55 1.12 11.65
C GLU A 302 24.03 0.48 10.35
N ARG A 303 23.25 1.23 9.57
CA ARG A 303 22.68 0.79 8.30
C ARG A 303 23.36 1.41 7.08
N CYS A 304 24.30 2.34 7.32
CA CYS A 304 25.01 3.09 6.29
C CYS A 304 26.27 2.35 5.84
N ALA A 305 26.38 2.07 4.54
CA ALA A 305 27.57 1.45 3.98
C ALA A 305 28.81 2.36 4.01
N HIS A 306 28.62 3.67 4.23
CA HIS A 306 29.67 4.69 4.26
C HIS A 306 29.98 5.18 5.69
N ALA A 307 29.49 4.49 6.74
CA ALA A 307 29.69 4.94 8.11
C ALA A 307 31.12 4.74 8.57
N TRP A 308 31.68 5.77 9.26
CA TRP A 308 32.99 5.71 9.92
C TRP A 308 32.89 6.16 11.38
N ALA A 309 34.02 6.29 12.07
CA ALA A 309 34.06 6.56 13.52
C ALA A 309 33.29 7.83 13.93
N LEU A 310 33.44 8.92 13.16
CA LEU A 310 32.72 10.18 13.43
C LEU A 310 31.20 9.99 13.37
N CYS A 311 30.69 9.21 12.41
CA CYS A 311 29.26 8.94 12.30
C CYS A 311 28.69 8.25 13.53
N ARG A 312 29.49 7.47 14.28
CA ARG A 312 29.06 6.81 15.51
C ARG A 312 29.19 7.71 16.73
N ALA A 313 30.16 8.66 16.69
CA ALA A 313 30.46 9.54 17.83
C ALA A 313 29.55 10.78 17.86
N GLU A 314 29.27 11.37 16.71
CA GLU A 314 28.62 12.70 16.62
C GLU A 314 27.44 12.67 15.65
N SER A 315 26.34 13.36 16.04
CA SER A 315 25.20 13.59 15.14
C SER A 315 25.56 14.67 14.11
N PRO A 316 25.34 14.43 12.79
CA PRO A 316 25.66 15.40 11.76
C PRO A 316 24.73 16.63 11.82
N GLY A 317 25.33 17.81 11.70
CA GLY A 317 24.62 19.06 11.50
C GLY A 317 24.06 19.20 10.07
N TRP A 318 23.26 20.26 9.85
CA TRP A 318 22.79 20.61 8.52
C TRP A 318 23.93 21.14 7.64
N THR A 319 24.08 20.57 6.45
CA THR A 319 24.99 21.05 5.39
C THR A 319 24.16 21.42 4.17
N ALA A 320 24.32 22.66 3.67
CA ALA A 320 23.75 23.08 2.40
C ALA A 320 24.57 22.49 1.24
N VAL A 321 23.91 21.73 0.37
CA VAL A 321 24.55 21.05 -0.79
C VAL A 321 24.07 21.60 -2.13
N GLY A 322 23.18 22.59 -2.09
CA GLY A 322 22.64 23.29 -3.27
C GLY A 322 21.64 24.38 -2.85
N ALA A 323 21.06 25.08 -3.82
CA ALA A 323 19.98 26.03 -3.57
C ALA A 323 18.77 25.25 -3.03
N ASP A 324 18.31 25.60 -1.83
CA ASP A 324 17.19 24.97 -1.13
C ASP A 324 17.33 23.45 -0.91
N HIS A 325 18.58 22.91 -1.00
CA HIS A 325 18.90 21.51 -0.73
C HIS A 325 19.87 21.44 0.45
N ARG A 326 19.41 20.80 1.52
CA ARG A 326 20.18 20.60 2.76
C ARG A 326 20.11 19.15 3.23
N VAL A 327 21.20 18.70 3.84
CA VAL A 327 21.33 17.30 4.29
C VAL A 327 22.04 17.23 5.63
N ARG A 328 21.64 16.29 6.49
CA ARG A 328 22.34 15.93 7.73
C ARG A 328 23.20 14.70 7.48
N CYS A 329 24.41 14.88 7.00
CA CYS A 329 25.35 13.78 6.72
C CYS A 329 26.80 14.27 6.73
N HIS A 330 27.68 13.59 7.45
CA HIS A 330 29.10 13.95 7.49
C HIS A 330 29.79 13.83 6.13
N LEU A 331 29.31 12.95 5.22
CA LEU A 331 29.80 12.88 3.83
C LEU A 331 29.62 14.19 3.08
N ALA A 332 28.56 14.95 3.36
CA ALA A 332 28.27 16.18 2.66
C ALA A 332 29.18 17.35 3.07
N SER A 333 29.81 17.28 4.25
CA SER A 333 30.76 18.27 4.75
C SER A 333 32.22 17.93 4.36
N SER A 334 32.51 16.72 3.89
CA SER A 334 33.83 16.34 3.37
C SER A 334 33.94 16.70 1.89
N ALA A 335 35.08 17.31 1.49
CA ALA A 335 35.35 17.71 0.10
C ALA A 335 35.40 16.52 -0.89
N ASP A 336 35.43 15.28 -0.39
CA ASP A 336 35.49 14.03 -1.11
C ASP A 336 34.12 13.36 -1.29
N LEU A 337 33.13 14.09 -1.80
CA LEU A 337 31.93 13.45 -2.32
C LEU A 337 32.34 12.71 -3.60
N PRO A 338 32.30 11.36 -3.65
CA PRO A 338 32.39 10.70 -4.93
C PRO A 338 31.20 11.19 -5.75
N ASN A 339 31.51 11.88 -6.86
CA ASN A 339 30.54 12.17 -7.91
C ASN A 339 30.08 10.80 -8.45
N GLN A 340 29.09 10.20 -7.81
CA GLN A 340 28.41 9.04 -8.33
C GLN A 340 27.34 9.52 -9.33
N GLU A 341 27.78 9.90 -10.50
CA GLU A 341 27.10 9.57 -11.75
C GLU A 341 27.12 8.04 -11.83
N GLY A 342 26.15 7.41 -11.26
CA GLY A 342 26.06 5.96 -11.25
C GLY A 342 25.08 5.56 -10.17
N ALA A 343 23.84 5.31 -10.57
CA ALA A 343 22.95 4.47 -9.79
C ALA A 343 23.79 3.37 -9.13
N VAL A 344 23.64 3.19 -7.81
CA VAL A 344 24.13 1.98 -7.14
C VAL A 344 23.55 0.82 -7.96
N ALA A 345 24.36 0.31 -8.90
CA ALA A 345 24.04 -0.90 -9.62
C ALA A 345 23.84 -1.92 -8.51
N GLY A 346 22.61 -2.38 -8.34
CA GLY A 346 22.38 -3.59 -7.58
C GLY A 346 23.41 -4.57 -8.11
N GLU A 347 24.12 -5.27 -7.24
CA GLU A 347 25.02 -6.33 -7.68
C GLU A 347 24.34 -7.06 -8.83
N PRO A 348 25.03 -7.32 -9.96
CA PRO A 348 24.43 -8.06 -11.05
C PRO A 348 24.02 -9.39 -10.42
N GLY A 349 22.76 -9.44 -9.99
CA GLY A 349 22.16 -10.67 -9.47
C GLY A 349 22.40 -11.66 -10.58
N ALA A 350 22.95 -12.82 -10.22
CA ALA A 350 23.09 -13.91 -11.14
C ALA A 350 21.79 -13.95 -11.94
N ARG A 351 21.89 -13.72 -13.26
CA ARG A 351 20.77 -13.81 -14.20
C ARG A 351 19.99 -15.04 -13.76
N ARG A 352 18.71 -14.91 -13.49
CA ARG A 352 17.84 -16.08 -13.24
C ARG A 352 18.29 -17.10 -14.25
N GLY A 353 18.85 -18.18 -13.73
CA GLY A 353 19.67 -19.17 -14.39
C GLY A 353 19.27 -19.40 -15.82
N GLY A 354 20.27 -19.73 -16.59
CA GLY A 354 20.21 -20.00 -17.99
C GLY A 354 18.96 -20.74 -18.47
N PRO A 355 18.92 -20.99 -19.77
CA PRO A 355 17.73 -21.39 -20.51
C PRO A 355 16.96 -22.39 -19.69
N ASP A 356 15.67 -22.10 -19.48
CA ASP A 356 14.70 -23.08 -18.97
C ASP A 356 15.27 -24.48 -19.15
N LYS A 357 15.83 -25.05 -18.08
CA LYS A 357 15.83 -26.51 -18.04
C LYS A 357 14.36 -26.79 -18.14
N LEU A 358 13.96 -27.13 -19.34
CA LEU A 358 12.68 -27.69 -19.71
C LEU A 358 12.34 -28.70 -18.61
N LEU A 359 11.77 -28.19 -17.51
CA LEU A 359 10.93 -29.00 -16.69
C LEU A 359 9.84 -29.40 -17.67
N ASP A 360 9.89 -30.68 -18.04
CA ASP A 360 8.90 -31.42 -18.79
C ASP A 360 7.55 -30.67 -18.68
N PRO A 361 6.79 -30.44 -19.77
CA PRO A 361 5.45 -29.88 -19.72
C PRO A 361 4.47 -30.77 -18.94
N ALA A 362 4.96 -31.44 -17.94
CA ALA A 362 4.26 -32.25 -16.96
C ALA A 362 3.13 -31.43 -16.35
N ALA A 363 1.99 -32.05 -16.20
CA ALA A 363 0.71 -31.58 -15.72
C ALA A 363 0.80 -30.38 -14.74
N PRO A 364 0.04 -29.32 -14.95
CA PRO A 364 0.06 -28.12 -14.08
C PRO A 364 -0.20 -28.54 -12.62
N LEU A 365 0.46 -27.84 -11.67
CA LEU A 365 0.28 -28.12 -10.24
C LEU A 365 -1.13 -27.78 -9.78
N LEU A 366 -1.67 -26.64 -10.24
CA LEU A 366 -3.02 -26.18 -9.94
C LEU A 366 -3.79 -25.94 -11.24
N VAL A 367 -5.00 -26.48 -11.32
CA VAL A 367 -5.97 -26.19 -12.38
C VAL A 367 -7.29 -25.81 -11.75
N VAL A 368 -7.77 -24.63 -12.08
CA VAL A 368 -9.08 -24.13 -11.69
C VAL A 368 -9.91 -23.96 -12.96
N GLN A 369 -11.12 -24.51 -12.98
CA GLN A 369 -12.02 -24.44 -14.14
C GLN A 369 -13.39 -23.95 -13.72
N ASP A 370 -13.87 -22.90 -14.39
CA ASP A 370 -15.19 -22.30 -14.23
C ASP A 370 -15.63 -22.06 -12.78
N LEU A 371 -14.67 -21.66 -11.94
CA LEU A 371 -14.88 -21.45 -10.52
C LEU A 371 -15.89 -20.33 -10.28
N CYS A 372 -16.97 -20.65 -9.57
CA CYS A 372 -17.98 -19.69 -9.12
C CYS A 372 -18.10 -19.73 -7.60
N VAL A 373 -18.17 -18.53 -6.99
CA VAL A 373 -18.47 -18.37 -5.57
C VAL A 373 -19.53 -17.29 -5.42
N HIS A 374 -20.74 -17.69 -5.05
CA HIS A 374 -21.89 -16.83 -4.91
C HIS A 374 -22.37 -16.84 -3.45
N PHE A 375 -22.35 -15.69 -2.78
CA PHE A 375 -22.81 -15.53 -1.41
C PHE A 375 -24.29 -15.14 -1.38
N PRO A 376 -25.16 -15.86 -0.64
CA PRO A 376 -26.58 -15.54 -0.59
C PRO A 376 -26.82 -14.23 0.21
N ILE A 377 -27.65 -13.33 -0.35
CA ILE A 377 -28.16 -12.15 0.33
C ILE A 377 -29.44 -12.56 1.04
N ARG A 378 -29.41 -12.55 2.37
CA ARG A 378 -30.57 -12.92 3.21
C ARG A 378 -31.25 -11.67 3.73
N ARG A 379 -32.59 -11.65 3.71
CA ARG A 379 -33.42 -10.54 4.23
C ARG A 379 -34.56 -11.03 5.11
N GLY A 380 -34.97 -10.16 6.03
CA GLY A 380 -36.08 -10.37 6.93
C GLY A 380 -35.79 -11.34 8.10
N ILE A 381 -36.73 -11.49 9.01
CA ILE A 381 -36.62 -12.34 10.21
C ILE A 381 -36.41 -13.81 9.81
N LEU A 382 -37.03 -14.25 8.71
CA LEU A 382 -36.96 -15.62 8.19
C LEU A 382 -35.70 -15.88 7.33
N GLN A 383 -34.76 -14.94 7.28
CA GLN A 383 -33.46 -15.10 6.53
C GLN A 383 -33.64 -15.62 5.09
N ARG A 384 -34.69 -15.19 4.39
CA ARG A 384 -34.97 -15.62 3.01
C ARG A 384 -33.91 -15.05 2.05
N THR A 385 -33.38 -15.90 1.16
CA THR A 385 -32.46 -15.50 0.11
C THR A 385 -33.18 -14.67 -0.94
N VAL A 386 -32.80 -13.40 -1.06
CA VAL A 386 -33.37 -12.44 -2.01
C VAL A 386 -32.46 -12.14 -3.20
N GLY A 387 -31.25 -12.69 -3.22
CA GLY A 387 -30.26 -12.52 -4.26
C GLY A 387 -28.94 -13.15 -3.89
N HIS A 388 -27.94 -12.98 -4.75
CA HIS A 388 -26.57 -13.48 -4.52
C HIS A 388 -25.54 -12.42 -4.87
N VAL A 389 -24.50 -12.31 -4.07
CA VAL A 389 -23.27 -11.58 -4.41
C VAL A 389 -22.38 -12.52 -5.21
N ARG A 390 -22.15 -12.24 -6.49
CA ARG A 390 -21.29 -13.03 -7.39
C ARG A 390 -19.85 -12.60 -7.23
N ALA A 391 -19.20 -13.04 -6.15
CA ALA A 391 -17.83 -12.63 -5.86
C ALA A 391 -16.81 -13.22 -6.85
N VAL A 392 -17.05 -14.44 -7.33
CA VAL A 392 -16.30 -15.12 -8.39
C VAL A 392 -17.33 -15.74 -9.34
N ASP A 393 -17.16 -15.54 -10.65
CA ASP A 393 -18.18 -15.91 -11.63
C ASP A 393 -17.54 -16.47 -12.92
N GLY A 394 -17.06 -17.71 -12.87
CA GLY A 394 -16.47 -18.43 -14.01
C GLY A 394 -14.96 -18.16 -14.18
N VAL A 395 -14.19 -18.16 -13.09
CA VAL A 395 -12.73 -18.01 -13.14
C VAL A 395 -12.06 -19.33 -13.49
N SER A 396 -11.22 -19.30 -14.55
CA SER A 396 -10.35 -20.40 -14.93
C SER A 396 -8.90 -19.95 -14.94
N LEU A 397 -8.00 -20.72 -14.30
CA LEU A 397 -6.57 -20.43 -14.25
C LEU A 397 -5.74 -21.71 -14.11
N ARG A 398 -4.48 -21.64 -14.50
CA ARG A 398 -3.52 -22.74 -14.38
C ARG A 398 -2.22 -22.21 -13.77
N LEU A 399 -1.56 -23.02 -12.96
CA LEU A 399 -0.30 -22.67 -12.33
C LEU A 399 0.66 -23.86 -12.39
N GLN A 400 1.85 -23.60 -12.93
CA GLN A 400 2.93 -24.57 -13.03
C GLN A 400 3.74 -24.66 -11.73
N ARG A 401 4.45 -25.78 -11.50
CA ARG A 401 5.39 -25.93 -10.39
C ARG A 401 6.52 -24.92 -10.50
N GLY A 402 6.94 -24.36 -9.38
CA GLY A 402 8.06 -23.41 -9.33
C GLY A 402 7.79 -22.07 -10.01
N ARG A 403 6.56 -21.80 -10.49
CA ARG A 403 6.17 -20.55 -11.13
C ARG A 403 5.27 -19.69 -10.25
N THR A 404 5.21 -18.41 -10.59
CA THR A 404 4.32 -17.44 -9.95
C THR A 404 3.29 -16.98 -10.96
N LEU A 405 2.00 -17.17 -10.65
CA LEU A 405 0.87 -16.55 -11.31
C LEU A 405 0.40 -15.37 -10.46
N ALA A 406 0.43 -14.16 -11.00
CA ALA A 406 -0.13 -12.98 -10.34
C ALA A 406 -1.62 -12.82 -10.70
N LEU A 407 -2.46 -12.64 -9.68
CA LEU A 407 -3.86 -12.28 -9.83
C LEU A 407 -4.05 -10.81 -9.43
N VAL A 408 -4.32 -9.96 -10.41
CA VAL A 408 -4.40 -8.50 -10.23
C VAL A 408 -5.79 -7.94 -10.54
N GLY A 409 -6.12 -6.77 -10.01
CA GLY A 409 -7.40 -6.08 -10.23
C GLY A 409 -7.77 -5.18 -9.06
N GLU A 410 -8.82 -4.38 -9.21
CA GLU A 410 -9.33 -3.48 -8.18
C GLU A 410 -9.79 -4.24 -6.93
N SER A 411 -9.78 -3.56 -5.76
CA SER A 411 -10.27 -4.11 -4.49
C SER A 411 -11.76 -4.47 -4.60
N GLY A 412 -12.14 -5.60 -4.01
CA GLY A 412 -13.52 -6.09 -4.11
C GLY A 412 -13.86 -6.81 -5.43
N CYS A 413 -12.94 -6.95 -6.40
CA CYS A 413 -13.21 -7.71 -7.62
C CYS A 413 -13.23 -9.24 -7.43
N GLY A 414 -12.88 -9.75 -6.21
CA GLY A 414 -13.00 -11.18 -5.86
C GLY A 414 -11.69 -11.95 -5.70
N LYS A 415 -10.50 -11.34 -5.82
CA LYS A 415 -9.17 -12.00 -5.75
C LYS A 415 -8.97 -12.87 -4.51
N THR A 416 -9.16 -12.29 -3.33
CA THR A 416 -9.07 -13.02 -2.04
C THR A 416 -10.07 -14.17 -1.98
N THR A 417 -11.26 -14.01 -2.57
CA THR A 417 -12.29 -15.07 -2.63
C THR A 417 -11.84 -16.22 -3.49
N VAL A 418 -11.17 -15.97 -4.62
CA VAL A 418 -10.54 -17.03 -5.43
C VAL A 418 -9.52 -17.80 -4.60
N GLY A 419 -8.62 -17.13 -3.90
CA GLY A 419 -7.63 -17.77 -3.02
C GLY A 419 -8.28 -18.63 -1.93
N LYS A 420 -9.29 -18.10 -1.24
CA LYS A 420 -10.03 -18.85 -0.20
C LYS A 420 -10.82 -20.04 -0.76
N ALA A 421 -11.36 -19.94 -1.98
CA ALA A 421 -12.06 -21.02 -2.63
C ALA A 421 -11.10 -22.14 -3.07
N ILE A 422 -9.91 -21.81 -3.57
CA ILE A 422 -8.87 -22.79 -3.89
C ILE A 422 -8.45 -23.57 -2.64
N LEU A 423 -8.32 -22.90 -1.49
CA LEU A 423 -8.04 -23.54 -0.18
C LEU A 423 -9.22 -24.31 0.41
N GLN A 424 -10.39 -24.28 -0.22
CA GLN A 424 -11.63 -24.83 0.32
C GLN A 424 -11.98 -24.26 1.72
N LEU A 425 -11.58 -22.99 1.98
CA LEU A 425 -12.05 -22.22 3.14
C LEU A 425 -13.45 -21.64 2.88
N VAL A 426 -13.76 -21.39 1.62
CA VAL A 426 -15.08 -21.05 1.11
C VAL A 426 -15.45 -22.10 0.06
N ALA A 427 -16.58 -22.74 0.23
CA ALA A 427 -17.05 -23.76 -0.71
C ALA A 427 -17.43 -23.10 -2.06
N PRO A 428 -16.90 -23.59 -3.20
CA PRO A 428 -17.36 -23.17 -4.51
C PRO A 428 -18.84 -23.46 -4.72
N THR A 429 -19.53 -22.55 -5.41
CA THR A 429 -20.91 -22.79 -5.85
C THR A 429 -20.94 -23.69 -7.08
N ARG A 430 -19.92 -23.55 -7.94
CA ARG A 430 -19.72 -24.35 -9.18
C ARG A 430 -18.25 -24.30 -9.58
N GLY A 431 -17.86 -25.20 -10.46
CA GLY A 431 -16.50 -25.32 -10.99
C GLY A 431 -15.66 -26.34 -10.22
N THR A 432 -14.43 -26.53 -10.67
CA THR A 432 -13.48 -27.51 -10.10
C THR A 432 -12.16 -26.85 -9.72
N VAL A 433 -11.53 -27.40 -8.69
CA VAL A 433 -10.18 -27.00 -8.22
C VAL A 433 -9.35 -28.26 -8.10
N GLN A 434 -8.40 -28.46 -8.99
CA GLN A 434 -7.53 -29.63 -9.01
C GLN A 434 -6.11 -29.25 -8.56
N LEU A 435 -5.59 -29.95 -7.54
CA LEU A 435 -4.21 -29.84 -7.08
C LEU A 435 -3.47 -31.13 -7.42
N ALA A 436 -2.45 -31.03 -8.26
CA ALA A 436 -1.70 -32.21 -8.76
C ALA A 436 -2.61 -33.34 -9.29
N GLY A 437 -3.64 -32.97 -10.07
CA GLY A 437 -4.60 -33.90 -10.68
C GLY A 437 -5.75 -34.36 -9.77
N HIS A 438 -5.78 -33.98 -8.50
CA HIS A 438 -6.85 -34.32 -7.56
C HIS A 438 -7.84 -33.21 -7.40
N ASP A 439 -9.12 -33.44 -7.63
CA ASP A 439 -10.17 -32.48 -7.38
C ASP A 439 -10.40 -32.30 -5.87
N LEU A 440 -10.34 -31.04 -5.40
CA LEU A 440 -10.54 -30.67 -4.01
C LEU A 440 -12.00 -30.36 -3.69
N CYS A 441 -12.83 -30.11 -4.71
CA CYS A 441 -14.23 -29.74 -4.52
C CYS A 441 -15.03 -30.91 -3.99
N GLY A 442 -15.86 -30.67 -2.98
CA GLY A 442 -16.71 -31.71 -2.38
C GLY A 442 -16.01 -32.71 -1.44
N LEU A 443 -14.68 -32.56 -1.24
CA LEU A 443 -13.98 -33.40 -0.27
C LEU A 443 -14.41 -33.10 1.17
N SER A 444 -14.54 -34.12 1.99
CA SER A 444 -14.76 -33.96 3.43
C SER A 444 -13.55 -33.28 4.11
N ARG A 445 -13.75 -32.69 5.30
CA ARG A 445 -12.67 -32.06 6.07
C ARG A 445 -11.48 -32.97 6.32
N GLY A 446 -11.75 -34.27 6.56
CA GLY A 446 -10.71 -35.29 6.75
C GLY A 446 -9.93 -35.57 5.47
N ALA A 447 -10.60 -35.69 4.33
CA ALA A 447 -10.00 -35.92 3.03
C ALA A 447 -9.20 -34.72 2.51
N LEU A 448 -9.57 -33.49 2.91
CA LEU A 448 -8.82 -32.26 2.59
C LEU A 448 -7.51 -32.11 3.39
N ARG A 449 -7.36 -32.76 4.54
CA ARG A 449 -6.21 -32.58 5.44
C ARG A 449 -4.85 -32.82 4.78
N PRO A 450 -4.62 -33.87 3.95
CA PRO A 450 -3.35 -34.05 3.24
C PRO A 450 -3.05 -32.94 2.22
N PHE A 451 -4.10 -32.39 1.58
CA PHE A 451 -3.96 -31.32 0.59
C PHE A 451 -3.69 -29.97 1.27
N ARG A 452 -4.27 -29.68 2.44
CA ARG A 452 -3.97 -28.48 3.23
C ARG A 452 -2.51 -28.38 3.64
N ARG A 453 -1.81 -29.50 3.84
CA ARG A 453 -0.37 -29.49 4.03
C ARG A 453 0.36 -28.96 2.80
N ARG A 454 -0.06 -29.38 1.58
CA ARG A 454 0.58 -29.01 0.32
C ARG A 454 0.20 -27.61 -0.17
N LEU A 455 -0.87 -27.04 0.35
CA LEU A 455 -1.46 -25.77 -0.07
C LEU A 455 -1.64 -24.87 1.14
N GLN A 456 -0.89 -23.77 1.20
CA GLN A 456 -0.89 -22.82 2.32
C GLN A 456 -1.23 -21.41 1.86
N MET A 457 -1.54 -20.52 2.80
CA MET A 457 -1.85 -19.12 2.53
C MET A 457 -1.11 -18.18 3.47
N ILE A 458 -0.56 -17.12 2.91
CA ILE A 458 -0.10 -15.94 3.63
C ILE A 458 -1.22 -14.91 3.47
N PHE A 459 -1.82 -14.51 4.60
CA PHE A 459 -2.96 -13.60 4.62
C PHE A 459 -2.53 -12.14 4.51
N GLN A 460 -3.44 -11.27 4.08
CA GLN A 460 -3.24 -9.84 3.83
C GLN A 460 -2.77 -9.07 5.07
N ASP A 461 -3.35 -9.35 6.23
CA ASP A 461 -3.01 -8.68 7.48
C ASP A 461 -2.23 -9.62 8.40
N PRO A 462 -0.92 -9.40 8.59
CA PRO A 462 -0.11 -10.20 9.49
C PRO A 462 -0.50 -10.00 10.97
N PHE A 463 -1.09 -8.85 11.35
CA PHE A 463 -1.53 -8.60 12.72
C PHE A 463 -2.77 -9.45 13.06
N ALA A 464 -3.79 -9.43 12.19
CA ALA A 464 -5.01 -10.20 12.40
C ALA A 464 -4.81 -11.70 12.19
N SER A 465 -3.77 -12.11 11.46
CA SER A 465 -3.51 -13.52 11.15
C SER A 465 -2.74 -14.28 12.21
N LEU A 466 -2.08 -13.61 13.15
CA LEU A 466 -1.31 -14.21 14.25
C LEU A 466 -2.08 -14.06 15.56
N ASP A 467 -2.24 -15.14 16.32
CA ASP A 467 -2.87 -15.07 17.65
C ASP A 467 -1.95 -14.28 18.60
N PRO A 468 -2.38 -13.11 19.12
CA PRO A 468 -1.55 -12.27 19.98
C PRO A 468 -1.23 -12.90 21.36
N ARG A 469 -1.93 -13.97 21.72
CA ARG A 469 -1.78 -14.68 23.01
C ARG A 469 -0.86 -15.88 22.90
N ALA A 470 -0.54 -16.34 21.69
CA ALA A 470 0.34 -17.47 21.44
C ALA A 470 1.77 -16.99 21.19
N SER A 471 2.77 -17.76 21.64
CA SER A 471 4.18 -17.54 21.33
C SER A 471 4.45 -17.81 19.85
N ILE A 472 5.56 -17.29 19.33
CA ILE A 472 5.97 -17.52 17.93
C ILE A 472 6.15 -19.01 17.66
N GLY A 473 6.70 -19.76 18.62
CA GLY A 473 6.86 -21.21 18.52
C GLY A 473 5.52 -21.95 18.39
N GLU A 474 4.53 -21.57 19.17
CA GLU A 474 3.18 -22.13 19.11
C GLU A 474 2.49 -21.81 17.77
N ILE A 475 2.59 -20.55 17.30
CA ILE A 475 2.01 -20.10 16.03
C ILE A 475 2.58 -20.89 14.83
N ILE A 476 3.91 -21.04 14.77
CA ILE A 476 4.57 -21.79 13.68
C ILE A 476 4.30 -23.28 13.84
N GLY A 477 4.30 -23.78 15.09
CA GLY A 477 4.06 -25.17 15.42
C GLY A 477 2.63 -25.67 15.18
N GLU A 478 1.63 -24.77 15.16
CA GLU A 478 0.22 -25.10 14.97
C GLU A 478 0.00 -25.96 13.71
N GLY A 479 0.54 -25.53 12.58
CA GLY A 479 0.45 -26.26 11.32
C GLY A 479 1.14 -27.63 11.38
N LEU A 480 2.28 -27.72 12.04
CA LEU A 480 3.00 -28.98 12.23
C LEU A 480 2.17 -29.97 13.06
N HIS A 481 1.59 -29.52 14.17
CA HIS A 481 0.74 -30.36 15.01
C HIS A 481 -0.54 -30.80 14.30
N ALA A 482 -1.16 -29.89 13.56
CA ALA A 482 -2.44 -30.16 12.90
C ALA A 482 -2.29 -31.01 11.62
N LEU A 483 -1.25 -30.78 10.80
CA LEU A 483 -1.18 -31.29 9.42
C LEU A 483 -0.01 -32.23 9.14
N ALA A 484 1.07 -32.21 9.95
CA ALA A 484 2.25 -33.03 9.69
C ALA A 484 2.04 -34.51 10.01
N ALA A 485 2.76 -35.39 9.30
CA ALA A 485 2.88 -36.80 9.63
C ALA A 485 3.64 -36.97 10.97
N SER A 486 3.42 -38.11 11.64
CA SER A 486 4.00 -38.42 12.97
C SER A 486 5.50 -38.20 13.08
N ALA A 487 6.27 -38.51 12.06
CA ALA A 487 7.71 -38.34 11.99
C ALA A 487 8.15 -36.83 11.93
N ALA A 488 7.32 -35.94 11.37
CA ALA A 488 7.58 -34.51 11.34
C ALA A 488 7.17 -33.82 12.66
N ARG A 489 6.20 -34.38 13.39
CA ARG A 489 5.87 -33.94 14.76
C ARG A 489 7.01 -34.19 15.75
N ALA A 490 7.71 -35.32 15.62
CA ALA A 490 8.85 -35.65 16.47
C ALA A 490 10.05 -34.68 16.32
N ARG A 491 10.10 -33.91 15.22
CA ARG A 491 11.09 -32.86 14.94
C ARG A 491 10.57 -31.46 15.19
N GLY A 492 9.50 -31.26 15.97
CA GLY A 492 8.74 -30.03 16.09
C GLY A 492 9.59 -28.78 16.31
N GLU A 493 10.41 -28.71 17.35
CA GLU A 493 11.23 -27.54 17.64
C GLU A 493 12.36 -27.33 16.62
N ALA A 494 13.04 -28.39 16.19
CA ALA A 494 14.07 -28.29 15.16
C ALA A 494 13.50 -27.82 13.81
N ALA A 495 12.26 -28.21 13.47
CA ALA A 495 11.60 -27.71 12.28
C ALA A 495 11.25 -26.22 12.39
N ILE A 496 10.81 -25.76 13.57
CA ILE A 496 10.53 -24.34 13.83
C ILE A 496 11.82 -23.51 13.73
N VAL A 497 12.90 -23.96 14.36
CA VAL A 497 14.22 -23.31 14.29
C VAL A 497 14.69 -23.18 12.84
N ARG A 498 14.61 -24.27 12.06
CA ARG A 498 15.00 -24.25 10.64
C ARG A 498 14.20 -23.23 9.84
N VAL A 499 12.89 -23.17 10.02
CA VAL A 499 12.02 -22.26 9.28
C VAL A 499 12.26 -20.80 9.69
N LEU A 500 12.49 -20.52 10.99
CA LEU A 500 12.89 -19.20 11.46
C LEU A 500 14.18 -18.73 10.78
N GLN A 501 15.19 -19.59 10.70
CA GLN A 501 16.45 -19.29 9.99
C GLN A 501 16.22 -19.06 8.49
N GLN A 502 15.35 -19.86 7.83
CA GLN A 502 15.00 -19.69 6.43
C GLN A 502 14.36 -18.33 6.14
N VAL A 503 13.56 -17.79 7.06
CA VAL A 503 12.96 -16.46 6.90
C VAL A 503 13.85 -15.33 7.45
N GLY A 504 15.06 -15.64 7.94
CA GLY A 504 16.03 -14.68 8.46
C GLY A 504 15.64 -14.08 9.81
N LEU A 505 15.04 -14.89 10.68
CA LEU A 505 14.76 -14.57 12.07
C LEU A 505 15.67 -15.39 12.99
N ASP A 506 16.09 -14.77 14.13
CA ASP A 506 16.84 -15.46 15.17
C ASP A 506 15.95 -16.52 15.83
N PRO A 507 16.38 -17.78 15.95
CA PRO A 507 15.66 -18.81 16.68
C PRO A 507 15.31 -18.46 18.14
N ALA A 508 16.08 -17.60 18.79
CA ALA A 508 15.80 -17.13 20.17
C ALA A 508 14.44 -16.45 20.32
N VAL A 509 13.80 -16.05 19.20
CA VAL A 509 12.46 -15.41 19.23
C VAL A 509 11.31 -16.39 19.49
N ILE A 510 11.55 -17.68 19.56
CA ILE A 510 10.54 -18.75 19.64
C ILE A 510 9.55 -18.56 20.81
N HIS A 511 10.03 -17.99 21.93
CA HIS A 511 9.24 -17.76 23.16
C HIS A 511 8.60 -16.37 23.24
N ARG A 512 8.84 -15.51 22.24
CA ARG A 512 8.31 -14.14 22.20
C ARG A 512 6.92 -14.12 21.59
N TYR A 513 6.20 -12.99 21.79
CA TYR A 513 4.83 -12.81 21.33
C TYR A 513 4.76 -11.87 20.11
N PRO A 514 3.72 -11.99 19.24
CA PRO A 514 3.61 -11.17 18.04
C PRO A 514 3.66 -9.66 18.26
N HIS A 515 3.15 -9.16 19.38
CA HIS A 515 3.13 -7.72 19.67
C HIS A 515 4.52 -7.12 19.91
N GLU A 516 5.53 -7.95 20.14
CA GLU A 516 6.93 -7.53 20.33
C GLU A 516 7.69 -7.30 19.01
N PHE A 517 7.06 -7.56 17.86
CA PHE A 517 7.71 -7.53 16.54
C PHE A 517 7.19 -6.40 15.66
N SER A 518 8.08 -5.88 14.80
CA SER A 518 7.72 -4.95 13.73
C SER A 518 6.83 -5.61 12.66
N GLY A 519 6.12 -4.82 11.85
CA GLY A 519 5.28 -5.33 10.77
C GLY A 519 6.01 -6.28 9.82
N GLY A 520 7.24 -5.95 9.41
CA GLY A 520 8.06 -6.80 8.54
C GLY A 520 8.50 -8.11 9.20
N GLN A 521 8.79 -8.09 10.50
CA GLN A 521 9.10 -9.30 11.25
C GLN A 521 7.86 -10.19 11.40
N ARG A 522 6.68 -9.62 11.68
CA ARG A 522 5.41 -10.37 11.72
C ARG A 522 5.10 -11.00 10.37
N GLN A 523 5.37 -10.30 9.27
CA GLN A 523 5.22 -10.86 7.93
C GLN A 523 6.13 -12.07 7.71
N ARG A 524 7.40 -12.00 8.17
CA ARG A 524 8.32 -13.15 8.12
C ARG A 524 7.83 -14.32 8.98
N ILE A 525 7.22 -14.05 10.14
CA ILE A 525 6.60 -15.07 11.00
C ILE A 525 5.40 -15.71 10.27
N ALA A 526 4.55 -14.94 9.60
CA ALA A 526 3.43 -15.46 8.81
C ALA A 526 3.93 -16.33 7.63
N ILE A 527 5.02 -15.93 6.98
CA ILE A 527 5.70 -16.75 5.96
C ILE A 527 6.24 -18.04 6.59
N ALA A 528 6.92 -17.95 7.73
CA ALA A 528 7.44 -19.12 8.46
C ALA A 528 6.34 -20.11 8.81
N ARG A 529 5.20 -19.64 9.33
CA ARG A 529 4.01 -20.47 9.62
C ARG A 529 3.54 -21.23 8.40
N ALA A 530 3.44 -20.57 7.24
CA ALA A 530 3.03 -21.23 6.00
C ALA A 530 4.05 -22.27 5.54
N LEU A 531 5.35 -22.02 5.68
CA LEU A 531 6.42 -22.90 5.24
C LEU A 531 6.66 -24.10 6.16
N ALA A 532 6.27 -24.04 7.42
CA ALA A 532 6.53 -25.06 8.43
C ALA A 532 6.05 -26.47 8.02
N VAL A 533 4.98 -26.55 7.25
CA VAL A 533 4.39 -27.80 6.76
C VAL A 533 4.94 -28.26 5.40
N GLU A 534 5.94 -27.57 4.84
CA GLU A 534 6.58 -27.87 3.55
C GLU A 534 5.57 -27.92 2.39
N PRO A 535 4.90 -26.80 2.07
CA PRO A 535 3.90 -26.74 1.02
C PRO A 535 4.53 -26.83 -0.38
N ASN A 536 3.71 -27.21 -1.39
CA ASN A 536 4.08 -27.11 -2.81
C ASN A 536 3.58 -25.82 -3.45
N LEU A 537 2.45 -25.28 -2.93
CA LEU A 537 1.79 -24.07 -3.40
C LEU A 537 1.48 -23.16 -2.23
N VAL A 538 1.85 -21.89 -2.36
CA VAL A 538 1.49 -20.85 -1.39
C VAL A 538 0.67 -19.77 -2.09
N ILE A 539 -0.51 -19.48 -1.56
CA ILE A 539 -1.31 -18.35 -1.96
C ILE A 539 -0.86 -17.15 -1.12
N CYS A 540 -0.34 -16.13 -1.78
CA CYS A 540 0.11 -14.88 -1.14
C CYS A 540 -0.96 -13.81 -1.38
N ASP A 541 -1.77 -13.51 -0.37
CA ASP A 541 -2.83 -12.49 -0.46
C ASP A 541 -2.29 -11.15 0.04
N GLU A 542 -1.93 -10.27 -0.88
CA GLU A 542 -1.34 -8.94 -0.61
C GLU A 542 -0.21 -8.95 0.45
N PRO A 543 0.81 -9.80 0.31
CA PRO A 543 1.77 -10.06 1.40
C PRO A 543 2.69 -8.87 1.72
N THR A 544 2.60 -7.78 0.97
CA THR A 544 3.48 -6.59 1.13
C THR A 544 2.71 -5.27 1.21
N SER A 545 1.37 -5.28 1.18
CA SER A 545 0.55 -4.06 1.09
C SER A 545 0.65 -3.12 2.31
N ALA A 546 0.95 -3.67 3.49
CA ALA A 546 1.08 -2.92 4.74
C ALA A 546 2.55 -2.64 5.14
N LEU A 547 3.49 -2.81 4.21
CA LEU A 547 4.93 -2.71 4.48
C LEU A 547 5.55 -1.51 3.76
N ASP A 548 6.53 -0.89 4.42
CA ASP A 548 7.37 0.15 3.79
C ASP A 548 8.16 -0.40 2.61
N VAL A 549 8.57 0.48 1.71
CA VAL A 549 9.35 0.15 0.50
C VAL A 549 10.58 -0.71 0.81
N SER A 550 11.34 -0.39 1.86
CA SER A 550 12.54 -1.13 2.22
C SER A 550 12.24 -2.54 2.74
N VAL A 551 11.21 -2.69 3.58
CA VAL A 551 10.76 -3.98 4.12
C VAL A 551 10.07 -4.80 3.02
N GLN A 552 9.28 -4.16 2.15
CA GLN A 552 8.70 -4.79 0.97
C GLN A 552 9.77 -5.44 0.08
N ALA A 553 10.85 -4.72 -0.23
CA ALA A 553 11.96 -5.26 -1.01
C ALA A 553 12.61 -6.49 -0.34
N GLN A 554 12.78 -6.46 0.99
CA GLN A 554 13.29 -7.61 1.75
C GLN A 554 12.38 -8.83 1.67
N VAL A 555 11.06 -8.64 1.80
CA VAL A 555 10.07 -9.72 1.72
C VAL A 555 9.98 -10.29 0.31
N LEU A 556 10.02 -9.46 -0.74
CA LEU A 556 10.01 -9.91 -2.13
C LEU A 556 11.26 -10.72 -2.45
N ASN A 557 12.45 -10.26 -2.06
CA ASN A 557 13.70 -11.02 -2.20
C ASN A 557 13.65 -12.35 -1.43
N LEU A 558 13.05 -12.37 -0.23
CA LEU A 558 12.86 -13.58 0.56
C LEU A 558 11.98 -14.58 -0.19
N LEU A 559 10.81 -14.16 -0.70
CA LEU A 559 9.88 -15.02 -1.45
C LEU A 559 10.54 -15.56 -2.73
N ALA A 560 11.27 -14.72 -3.47
CA ALA A 560 11.99 -15.14 -4.68
C ALA A 560 13.07 -16.20 -4.35
N ARG A 561 13.83 -16.01 -3.27
CA ARG A 561 14.83 -16.97 -2.79
C ARG A 561 14.19 -18.29 -2.37
N LEU A 562 13.13 -18.24 -1.56
CA LEU A 562 12.40 -19.45 -1.12
C LEU A 562 11.79 -20.21 -2.30
N GLN A 563 11.31 -19.51 -3.32
CA GLN A 563 10.83 -20.14 -4.55
C GLN A 563 11.94 -20.92 -5.26
N ALA A 564 13.11 -20.32 -5.42
CA ALA A 564 14.24 -20.94 -6.10
C ALA A 564 14.82 -22.13 -5.30
N GLU A 565 14.92 -22.01 -3.96
CA GLU A 565 15.49 -23.02 -3.09
C GLU A 565 14.54 -24.21 -2.86
N LEU A 566 13.23 -23.97 -2.72
CA LEU A 566 12.23 -24.97 -2.34
C LEU A 566 11.33 -25.42 -3.49
N GLY A 567 11.46 -24.82 -4.69
CA GLY A 567 10.62 -25.13 -5.84
C GLY A 567 9.14 -24.77 -5.66
N LEU A 568 8.84 -23.74 -4.85
CA LEU A 568 7.49 -23.31 -4.50
C LEU A 568 6.77 -22.72 -5.72
N ALA A 569 5.50 -23.05 -5.88
CA ALA A 569 4.60 -22.30 -6.75
C ALA A 569 3.89 -21.21 -5.93
N TYR A 570 3.68 -20.03 -6.54
CA TYR A 570 2.94 -18.93 -5.91
C TYR A 570 1.72 -18.53 -6.74
N LEU A 571 0.55 -18.47 -6.09
CA LEU A 571 -0.55 -17.64 -6.55
C LEU A 571 -0.46 -16.31 -5.80
N PHE A 572 0.01 -15.27 -6.49
CA PHE A 572 0.32 -13.98 -5.88
C PHE A 572 -0.80 -12.97 -6.15
N ILE A 573 -1.59 -12.67 -5.15
CA ILE A 573 -2.69 -11.70 -5.23
C ILE A 573 -2.13 -10.34 -4.81
N THR A 574 -2.26 -9.33 -5.68
CA THR A 574 -1.81 -7.97 -5.41
C THR A 574 -2.49 -6.95 -6.33
N HIS A 575 -2.50 -5.70 -5.92
CA HIS A 575 -2.84 -4.56 -6.77
C HIS A 575 -1.59 -3.78 -7.23
N ASN A 576 -0.39 -4.12 -6.72
CA ASN A 576 0.86 -3.44 -7.07
C ASN A 576 1.53 -4.09 -8.30
N LEU A 577 1.40 -3.43 -9.46
CA LEU A 577 1.90 -3.95 -10.74
C LEU A 577 3.44 -3.93 -10.85
N ALA A 578 4.14 -3.08 -10.09
CA ALA A 578 5.60 -3.11 -10.03
C ALA A 578 6.12 -4.38 -9.33
N VAL A 579 5.40 -4.85 -8.30
CA VAL A 579 5.68 -6.15 -7.65
C VAL A 579 5.41 -7.31 -8.60
N VAL A 580 4.34 -7.22 -9.40
CA VAL A 580 4.02 -8.23 -10.42
C VAL A 580 5.13 -8.35 -11.44
N ASP A 581 5.61 -7.24 -12.00
CA ASP A 581 6.70 -7.23 -12.98
C ASP A 581 7.99 -7.86 -12.41
N HIS A 582 8.25 -7.65 -11.10
CA HIS A 582 9.42 -8.19 -10.44
C HIS A 582 9.37 -9.70 -10.17
N LEU A 583 8.22 -10.22 -9.70
CA LEU A 583 8.11 -11.57 -9.14
C LEU A 583 7.35 -12.55 -10.04
N ALA A 584 6.39 -12.08 -10.83
CA ALA A 584 5.49 -12.96 -11.57
C ALA A 584 6.11 -13.48 -12.88
N HIS A 585 5.61 -14.63 -13.32
CA HIS A 585 5.87 -15.23 -14.63
C HIS A 585 4.67 -15.02 -15.55
N GLU A 586 3.47 -15.17 -14.99
CA GLU A 586 2.19 -15.02 -15.67
C GLU A 586 1.28 -14.10 -14.86
N VAL A 587 0.35 -13.41 -15.54
CA VAL A 587 -0.59 -12.46 -14.96
C VAL A 587 -2.00 -12.81 -15.41
N ALA A 588 -2.95 -12.78 -14.48
CA ALA A 588 -4.37 -12.80 -14.76
C ALA A 588 -5.02 -11.54 -14.16
N VAL A 589 -5.66 -10.75 -15.02
CA VAL A 589 -6.35 -9.51 -14.64
C VAL A 589 -7.81 -9.82 -14.38
N MET A 590 -8.27 -9.51 -13.17
CA MET A 590 -9.62 -9.81 -12.70
C MET A 590 -10.46 -8.54 -12.56
N TYR A 591 -11.65 -8.54 -13.12
CA TYR A 591 -12.65 -7.49 -12.99
C TYR A 591 -14.01 -8.08 -12.63
N LEU A 592 -14.61 -7.62 -11.55
CA LEU A 592 -15.95 -7.98 -11.07
C LEU A 592 -16.25 -9.49 -11.19
N GLY A 593 -15.40 -10.32 -10.58
CA GLY A 593 -15.55 -11.77 -10.49
C GLY A 593 -15.05 -12.57 -11.69
N ARG A 594 -14.52 -11.96 -12.75
CA ARG A 594 -14.11 -12.62 -14.00
C ARG A 594 -12.69 -12.24 -14.42
N ILE A 595 -11.99 -13.16 -15.09
CA ILE A 595 -10.72 -12.85 -15.74
C ILE A 595 -11.02 -12.17 -17.08
N VAL A 596 -10.45 -10.98 -17.28
CA VAL A 596 -10.64 -10.17 -18.48
C VAL A 596 -9.45 -10.24 -19.43
N GLU A 597 -8.25 -10.49 -18.89
CA GLU A 597 -7.02 -10.64 -19.66
C GLU A 597 -6.05 -11.54 -18.90
N SER A 598 -5.31 -12.41 -19.59
CA SER A 598 -4.28 -13.24 -19.01
C SER A 598 -3.16 -13.54 -20.01
N GLY A 599 -1.93 -13.67 -19.51
CA GLY A 599 -0.77 -13.94 -20.36
C GLY A 599 0.53 -13.92 -19.55
N THR A 600 1.65 -13.91 -20.27
CA THR A 600 2.95 -13.64 -19.65
C THR A 600 2.97 -12.20 -19.10
N VAL A 601 3.91 -11.92 -18.21
CA VAL A 601 4.11 -10.55 -17.71
C VAL A 601 4.33 -9.56 -18.87
N ASP A 602 5.07 -9.95 -19.91
CA ASP A 602 5.34 -9.09 -21.06
C ASP A 602 4.06 -8.87 -21.90
N ASP A 603 3.23 -9.89 -22.10
CA ASP A 603 1.97 -9.76 -22.82
C ASP A 603 1.04 -8.75 -22.12
N VAL A 604 0.84 -8.91 -20.80
CA VAL A 604 -0.18 -8.15 -20.05
C VAL A 604 0.31 -6.77 -19.63
N LEU A 605 1.59 -6.62 -19.18
CA LEU A 605 2.07 -5.34 -18.66
C LEU A 605 2.67 -4.43 -19.73
N ARG A 606 3.22 -4.99 -20.83
CA ARG A 606 3.85 -4.19 -21.90
C ARG A 606 2.99 -4.04 -23.14
N SER A 607 2.12 -5.02 -23.39
CA SER A 607 1.21 -5.03 -24.56
C SER A 607 -0.23 -5.31 -24.16
N PRO A 608 -0.80 -4.55 -23.19
CA PRO A 608 -2.15 -4.78 -22.67
C PRO A 608 -3.20 -4.62 -23.77
N GLN A 609 -4.14 -5.55 -23.83
CA GLN A 609 -5.19 -5.55 -24.85
C GLN A 609 -6.53 -5.09 -24.30
N HIS A 610 -6.89 -5.52 -23.07
CA HIS A 610 -8.17 -5.12 -22.50
C HIS A 610 -8.15 -3.65 -22.04
N PRO A 611 -9.17 -2.83 -22.36
CA PRO A 611 -9.20 -1.41 -21.94
C PRO A 611 -9.08 -1.19 -20.44
N TYR A 612 -9.57 -2.12 -19.62
CA TYR A 612 -9.38 -2.08 -18.16
C TYR A 612 -7.91 -2.28 -17.75
N THR A 613 -7.19 -3.21 -18.37
CA THR A 613 -5.77 -3.43 -18.11
C THR A 613 -4.95 -2.19 -18.48
N ARG A 614 -5.26 -1.56 -19.60
CA ARG A 614 -4.63 -0.29 -20.02
C ARG A 614 -4.88 0.82 -19.00
N ALA A 615 -6.09 0.93 -18.48
CA ALA A 615 -6.44 1.91 -17.46
C ALA A 615 -5.70 1.63 -16.14
N LEU A 616 -5.63 0.37 -15.69
CA LEU A 616 -4.86 -0.02 -14.50
C LEU A 616 -3.38 0.37 -14.63
N LEU A 617 -2.77 0.07 -15.78
CA LEU A 617 -1.35 0.37 -16.04
C LEU A 617 -1.08 1.87 -16.15
N SER A 618 -2.02 2.64 -16.70
CA SER A 618 -1.89 4.11 -16.78
C SER A 618 -1.96 4.79 -15.41
N ALA A 619 -2.61 4.15 -14.43
CA ALA A 619 -2.75 4.66 -13.07
C ALA A 619 -1.55 4.35 -12.15
N VAL A 620 -0.61 3.49 -12.60
CA VAL A 620 0.61 3.19 -11.84
C VAL A 620 1.48 4.44 -11.75
N LEU A 621 1.77 4.85 -10.52
CA LEU A 621 2.60 6.01 -10.25
C LEU A 621 4.07 5.66 -10.54
N SER A 622 4.71 6.43 -11.43
CA SER A 622 6.16 6.33 -11.64
C SER A 622 6.89 7.19 -10.60
N PRO A 623 7.93 6.66 -9.95
CA PRO A 623 8.80 7.47 -9.10
C PRO A 623 9.80 8.30 -9.92
N ARG A 624 9.65 8.39 -11.24
CA ARG A 624 10.51 9.16 -12.15
C ARG A 624 9.80 10.42 -12.61
N LEU A 625 10.49 11.55 -12.55
CA LEU A 625 10.00 12.81 -13.08
C LEU A 625 10.03 12.80 -14.63
N GLY A 626 8.97 13.33 -15.24
CA GLY A 626 8.87 13.41 -16.71
C GLY A 626 8.29 12.16 -17.38
N GLU A 627 8.07 11.07 -16.66
CA GLU A 627 7.36 9.89 -17.15
C GLU A 627 5.86 9.92 -16.76
N GLU A 628 5.27 11.11 -16.67
CA GLU A 628 3.84 11.23 -16.39
C GLU A 628 3.05 10.62 -17.56
N ARG A 629 2.56 9.41 -17.36
CA ARG A 629 1.61 8.79 -18.30
C ARG A 629 0.28 9.50 -18.18
N GLU A 630 -0.37 9.76 -19.31
CA GLU A 630 -1.75 10.21 -19.29
C GLU A 630 -2.63 9.13 -18.63
N VAL A 631 -3.17 9.46 -17.46
CA VAL A 631 -4.00 8.52 -16.71
C VAL A 631 -5.35 8.39 -17.39
N ILE A 632 -5.68 7.18 -17.83
CA ILE A 632 -7.01 6.85 -18.34
C ILE A 632 -7.97 6.87 -17.14
N ARG A 633 -8.72 7.95 -16.99
CA ARG A 633 -9.68 8.10 -15.89
C ARG A 633 -10.86 7.18 -16.14
N LEU A 634 -11.04 6.21 -15.24
CA LEU A 634 -12.23 5.37 -15.23
C LEU A 634 -13.35 6.12 -14.54
N GLU A 635 -14.42 6.41 -15.26
CA GLU A 635 -15.60 7.07 -14.70
C GLU A 635 -16.44 6.09 -13.87
N GLY A 636 -17.03 6.59 -12.78
CA GLY A 636 -17.89 5.82 -11.91
C GLY A 636 -17.15 4.84 -10.97
N GLU A 637 -17.93 4.15 -10.16
CA GLU A 637 -17.46 3.15 -9.20
C GLU A 637 -17.49 1.74 -9.78
N LEU A 638 -16.79 0.80 -9.12
CA LEU A 638 -16.91 -0.61 -9.42
C LEU A 638 -18.38 -1.04 -9.23
N PRO A 639 -19.05 -1.61 -10.25
CA PRO A 639 -20.43 -2.04 -10.13
C PRO A 639 -20.59 -3.08 -9.02
N SER A 640 -21.80 -3.13 -8.44
CA SER A 640 -22.07 -4.07 -7.35
C SER A 640 -22.05 -5.52 -7.86
N PRO A 641 -21.27 -6.42 -7.22
CA PRO A 641 -21.29 -7.84 -7.55
C PRO A 641 -22.61 -8.54 -7.23
N ALA A 642 -23.51 -7.88 -6.48
CA ALA A 642 -24.87 -8.36 -6.25
C ALA A 642 -25.79 -8.11 -7.46
N LYS A 643 -25.47 -7.13 -8.29
CA LYS A 643 -26.21 -6.78 -9.52
C LYS A 643 -25.21 -6.39 -10.60
N PRO A 644 -24.45 -7.35 -11.15
CA PRO A 644 -23.48 -7.06 -12.19
C PRO A 644 -24.19 -6.51 -13.44
N PRO A 645 -23.52 -5.62 -14.21
CA PRO A 645 -24.04 -5.15 -15.49
C PRO A 645 -24.33 -6.30 -16.46
N ALA A 646 -25.35 -6.13 -17.30
CA ALA A 646 -25.60 -7.05 -18.41
C ALA A 646 -24.43 -7.01 -19.40
N GLY A 647 -24.19 -8.08 -20.12
CA GLY A 647 -23.08 -8.17 -21.08
C GLY A 647 -21.69 -8.05 -20.44
N CYS A 648 -20.77 -7.34 -21.07
CA CYS A 648 -19.43 -7.09 -20.53
C CYS A 648 -19.53 -6.28 -19.22
N HIS A 649 -19.04 -6.82 -18.12
CA HIS A 649 -19.13 -6.18 -16.80
C HIS A 649 -18.43 -4.81 -16.75
N PHE A 650 -17.44 -4.60 -17.62
CA PHE A 650 -16.68 -3.34 -17.68
C PHE A 650 -17.35 -2.26 -18.55
N HIS A 651 -18.36 -2.59 -19.36
CA HIS A 651 -18.95 -1.65 -20.32
C HIS A 651 -19.39 -0.29 -19.75
N PRO A 652 -19.90 -0.19 -18.48
CA PRO A 652 -20.30 1.11 -17.93
C PRO A 652 -19.12 2.08 -17.69
N ARG A 653 -17.90 1.56 -17.59
CA ARG A 653 -16.68 2.33 -17.35
C ARG A 653 -15.71 2.30 -18.55
N CYS A 654 -16.07 1.58 -19.60
CA CYS A 654 -15.22 1.40 -20.78
C CYS A 654 -15.35 2.57 -21.75
N PRO A 655 -14.27 3.32 -22.05
CA PRO A 655 -14.33 4.41 -23.03
C PRO A 655 -14.56 3.91 -24.47
N GLN A 656 -14.38 2.61 -24.73
CA GLN A 656 -14.54 1.95 -26.03
C GLN A 656 -15.75 1.01 -26.08
N ALA A 657 -16.74 1.22 -25.18
CA ALA A 657 -17.93 0.37 -25.14
C ALA A 657 -18.77 0.50 -26.43
N SER A 658 -19.15 -0.64 -26.99
CA SER A 658 -19.99 -0.79 -28.17
C SER A 658 -21.31 -1.48 -27.83
N ALA A 659 -22.25 -1.58 -28.79
CA ALA A 659 -23.54 -2.23 -28.57
C ALA A 659 -23.42 -3.68 -28.07
N PRO A 660 -22.61 -4.57 -28.68
CA PRO A 660 -22.43 -5.93 -28.19
C PRO A 660 -21.98 -6.01 -26.72
N CYS A 661 -21.20 -5.01 -26.25
CA CYS A 661 -20.73 -4.95 -24.86
C CYS A 661 -21.87 -4.86 -23.84
N ARG A 662 -23.03 -4.35 -24.23
CA ARG A 662 -24.21 -4.18 -23.36
C ARG A 662 -25.12 -5.41 -23.36
N GLU A 663 -25.03 -6.23 -24.40
CA GLU A 663 -25.96 -7.33 -24.65
C GLU A 663 -25.41 -8.68 -24.18
N ARG A 664 -24.17 -8.97 -24.50
CA ARG A 664 -23.55 -10.27 -24.19
C ARG A 664 -22.17 -10.12 -23.54
N TYR A 665 -21.79 -11.08 -22.71
CA TYR A 665 -20.44 -11.16 -22.18
C TYR A 665 -19.48 -11.67 -23.28
N PRO A 666 -18.30 -11.03 -23.48
CA PRO A 666 -17.36 -11.47 -24.50
C PRO A 666 -16.78 -12.85 -24.19
N ALA A 667 -16.62 -13.67 -25.20
CA ALA A 667 -15.88 -14.93 -25.09
C ALA A 667 -14.39 -14.63 -24.84
N THR A 668 -13.69 -15.56 -24.20
CA THR A 668 -12.24 -15.47 -24.06
C THR A 668 -11.59 -15.90 -25.37
N LEU A 669 -10.83 -15.01 -25.98
CA LEU A 669 -10.13 -15.22 -27.24
C LEU A 669 -8.62 -15.35 -26.97
N ALA A 670 -7.97 -16.36 -27.52
CA ALA A 670 -6.53 -16.49 -27.53
C ALA A 670 -5.95 -15.61 -28.65
N LEU A 671 -5.20 -14.58 -28.28
CA LEU A 671 -4.50 -13.71 -29.22
C LEU A 671 -3.16 -14.30 -29.65
N SER A 672 -2.54 -15.09 -28.75
CA SER A 672 -1.33 -15.86 -29.00
C SER A 672 -1.35 -17.15 -28.17
N ALA A 673 -0.28 -17.95 -28.24
CA ALA A 673 -0.13 -19.14 -27.41
C ALA A 673 -0.13 -18.84 -25.89
N THR A 674 0.24 -17.60 -25.52
CA THR A 674 0.40 -17.18 -24.12
C THR A 674 -0.54 -16.08 -23.70
N HIS A 675 -1.25 -15.41 -24.63
CA HIS A 675 -2.04 -14.21 -24.36
C HIS A 675 -3.51 -14.44 -24.71
N ALA A 676 -4.39 -14.24 -23.74
CA ALA A 676 -5.85 -14.35 -23.91
C ALA A 676 -6.57 -13.14 -23.35
N VAL A 677 -7.65 -12.73 -24.02
CA VAL A 677 -8.47 -11.54 -23.67
C VAL A 677 -9.96 -11.85 -23.81
N SER A 678 -10.77 -11.30 -22.91
CA SER A 678 -12.24 -11.34 -22.99
C SER A 678 -12.77 -9.95 -23.29
N CYS A 679 -12.78 -9.57 -24.58
CA CYS A 679 -13.18 -8.23 -25.04
C CYS A 679 -13.73 -8.26 -26.47
N HIS A 680 -14.88 -7.61 -26.70
CA HIS A 680 -15.51 -7.53 -28.02
C HIS A 680 -14.72 -6.73 -29.08
N LEU A 681 -13.69 -5.99 -28.67
CA LEU A 681 -12.79 -5.33 -29.62
C LEU A 681 -12.02 -6.33 -30.51
N TYR A 682 -11.97 -7.59 -30.10
CA TYR A 682 -11.24 -8.68 -30.77
C TYR A 682 -12.18 -9.73 -31.35
N ASP A 683 -13.51 -9.56 -31.25
CA ASP A 683 -14.44 -10.41 -31.98
C ASP A 683 -14.14 -10.26 -33.49
N THR A 684 -13.58 -11.28 -34.10
CA THR A 684 -13.51 -11.35 -35.57
C THR A 684 -14.94 -11.47 -36.11
N ASN A 685 -15.36 -10.51 -36.92
CA ASN A 685 -16.62 -10.54 -37.65
C ASN A 685 -16.75 -11.80 -38.50
#